data_6eeacd1721f448ae71ec6c204a7f4377
#
_entry.id   6eeacd1721f448ae71ec6c204a7f4377
#
_cell.length_a   1.000
_cell.length_b   1.000
_cell.length_c   1.000
_cell.angle_alpha   90.00
_cell.angle_beta   90.00
_cell.angle_gamma   90.00
#
_symmetry.space_group_name_H-M   'P 1'
#
loop_
_entity.id
_entity.type
_entity.pdbx_description
1 polymer ?
#
loop_
_entity_poly.entity_id
_entity_poly.type
_entity_poly.pdbx_seq_one_letter_code
_entity_poly.pdbx_strand_id
1 'polypeptide(L)'
;MNNKIISMFVLWVFFTLWNGVTLQAQAPHPERIYLSGTGIDDTRTWDFFCSAGQNSGKWKKIEVPCNWELQGFGEYTYGRWYTVKGQRPSDETGIYRYKFDVPKSWAGQRVKIFFDGVMTDAEIIINGKPAGELHQGGFYRFSYDITELLNLGKKNQLEVKVAKESANRSINAAERKADWWLFGGIYRPVWLEVLPQIHMKHFVLSADHKGKFQASIDMEGDAKGHEIVVSVRSLKDGKTVYTSNGQTTITHPINNSGKEQMISGEWTNIVPWSTEAPNLYVVKLELKNPEGKIVQTRETRIGFRTVEFFPQDGVYLNGTKLVIKGINRHSFSVDGGRTTNAALSRMDAQLIKEMNMNAVRSHYPPDEHFLDMCDSLGLVYMDELAGWQNSYDSKVGAKLVKEMIERDVNHPCIILWSNGNEGGWNTQTDPLFAQYDRLQKRHMVHPWADFNELDTHHYPTYLTGVARFTNGYKVFMPTEFMHAMYDQGGGAGLRDFWDRWCTNPLFAGGFIWVYCDEAPKRSDKGGILDSDKSNAPDGVVGPRREKEGSYYAIRAQWSPIQLKPLLITNHFDGSFLLTNEYTFTNLKDCRMSYKVLTCGTPLQGNTETGKVIAEGGVQLPSINPGETGTARFELPDSFREGDILELEAFDKEGKSICNWTYPIHLVKRYFERKLTQAAPTPAPPKAEARQTADAIELKSSKVCVTFDAATGMIRHITSGETEVPFKDGPVAVGMKMRYEPSLSYTRHSSDGAIYCAKYKGAADSIVWRLTNEGLLYMDAILLNRGSGGSGFDDAFMDSQIFNLGLTFSYPEQNCSGMKWMGRGPYRVWKNRIAGTNYGIWHKDYNNTITGESFENLIYPEFKGYHANLYWATLEGEKTSFTVYSRNDGIFFRVF
;
A
#
# COMPACT_ATOMS: atom_id res chain seq x y z
N MET A 1 46.18 -18.59 9.54
CA MET A 1 46.37 -17.65 8.41
C MET A 1 45.70 -18.27 7.18
N ASN A 2 44.93 -17.49 6.42
CA ASN A 2 44.10 -17.84 5.25
C ASN A 2 42.70 -18.39 5.55
N ASN A 3 41.76 -17.48 5.83
CA ASN A 3 40.32 -17.64 5.58
C ASN A 3 39.58 -16.30 5.74
N LYS A 4 40.06 -15.23 5.10
CA LYS A 4 39.37 -13.90 5.11
C LYS A 4 39.37 -13.17 3.77
N ILE A 5 39.53 -13.86 2.63
CA ILE A 5 39.61 -13.20 1.32
C ILE A 5 38.44 -13.60 0.35
N ILE A 6 37.61 -14.55 0.69
CA ILE A 6 36.54 -15.02 -0.21
C ILE A 6 35.20 -14.31 0.02
N SER A 7 34.98 -13.61 1.13
CA SER A 7 33.72 -12.92 1.41
C SER A 7 33.56 -11.51 0.82
N MET A 8 34.59 -10.96 0.16
CA MET A 8 34.50 -9.59 -0.40
C MET A 8 34.21 -9.52 -1.91
N PHE A 9 34.24 -10.65 -2.62
CA PHE A 9 34.01 -10.65 -4.08
C PHE A 9 32.53 -10.93 -4.51
N VAL A 10 31.69 -11.44 -3.61
CA VAL A 10 30.30 -11.74 -3.92
C VAL A 10 29.38 -10.52 -3.72
N LEU A 11 29.80 -9.53 -2.93
CA LEU A 11 29.01 -8.30 -2.74
C LEU A 11 29.17 -7.25 -3.87
N TRP A 12 30.11 -7.39 -4.76
CA TRP A 12 30.37 -6.44 -5.85
C TRP A 12 29.66 -6.77 -7.17
N VAL A 13 29.20 -7.99 -7.37
CA VAL A 13 28.50 -8.40 -8.60
C VAL A 13 26.99 -8.10 -8.53
N PHE A 14 26.41 -7.92 -7.35
CA PHE A 14 25.01 -7.52 -7.22
C PHE A 14 24.76 -6.00 -7.32
N PHE A 15 25.82 -5.17 -7.26
CA PHE A 15 25.70 -3.70 -7.37
C PHE A 15 25.83 -3.17 -8.81
N THR A 16 26.21 -3.98 -9.77
CA THR A 16 26.43 -3.54 -11.16
C THR A 16 25.30 -3.86 -12.13
N LEU A 17 24.22 -4.55 -11.71
CA LEU A 17 23.04 -4.80 -12.54
C LEU A 17 21.83 -3.90 -12.22
N TRP A 18 22.00 -2.94 -11.30
CA TRP A 18 20.94 -2.00 -10.93
C TRP A 18 21.10 -0.58 -11.48
N ASN A 19 22.05 -0.37 -12.39
CA ASN A 19 22.31 0.94 -13.01
C ASN A 19 21.61 1.16 -14.36
N GLY A 20 20.48 0.48 -14.61
CA GLY A 20 19.69 0.67 -15.85
C GLY A 20 18.46 1.56 -15.72
N VAL A 21 18.09 2.02 -14.51
CA VAL A 21 17.09 3.09 -14.37
C VAL A 21 17.83 4.41 -14.31
N THR A 22 17.94 5.08 -15.46
CA THR A 22 18.34 6.48 -15.53
C THR A 22 17.54 7.24 -14.47
N LEU A 23 18.23 7.76 -13.47
CA LEU A 23 17.71 8.76 -12.55
C LEU A 23 17.03 9.84 -13.40
N GLN A 24 15.72 9.84 -13.49
CA GLN A 24 15.02 11.01 -14.01
C GLN A 24 15.40 12.15 -13.07
N ALA A 25 16.11 13.11 -13.60
CA ALA A 25 16.56 14.25 -12.85
C ALA A 25 15.38 14.88 -12.11
N GLN A 26 15.56 15.13 -10.83
CA GLN A 26 14.63 15.90 -10.03
C GLN A 26 14.28 17.19 -10.79
N ALA A 27 13.01 17.60 -10.76
CA ALA A 27 12.61 18.84 -11.43
C ALA A 27 13.49 20.00 -10.95
N PRO A 28 13.94 20.87 -11.86
CA PRO A 28 14.62 22.06 -11.43
C PRO A 28 13.63 22.93 -10.67
N HIS A 29 13.81 23.02 -9.36
CA HIS A 29 13.13 23.99 -8.51
C HIS A 29 13.90 25.32 -8.53
N PRO A 30 13.24 26.46 -8.29
CA PRO A 30 13.95 27.71 -8.03
C PRO A 30 14.99 27.51 -6.92
N GLU A 31 16.09 28.24 -6.98
CA GLU A 31 17.18 28.10 -6.01
C GLU A 31 16.67 28.34 -4.59
N ARG A 32 16.41 27.27 -3.85
CA ARG A 32 15.96 27.29 -2.46
C ARG A 32 17.19 27.31 -1.55
N ILE A 33 17.30 28.34 -0.73
CA ILE A 33 18.35 28.44 0.28
C ILE A 33 17.79 27.90 1.59
N TYR A 34 18.03 26.62 1.85
CA TYR A 34 17.47 25.93 3.01
C TYR A 34 18.07 26.42 4.32
N LEU A 35 17.21 26.79 5.28
CA LEU A 35 17.56 27.09 6.68
C LEU A 35 17.43 25.83 7.55
N SER A 36 16.56 24.92 7.20
CA SER A 36 16.46 23.56 7.75
C SER A 36 17.09 22.53 6.80
N GLY A 37 17.04 21.25 7.15
CA GLY A 37 17.20 20.19 6.19
C GLY A 37 15.97 20.04 5.27
N THR A 38 15.97 18.99 4.43
CA THR A 38 14.96 18.74 3.42
C THR A 38 14.02 17.56 3.77
N GLY A 39 14.32 16.81 4.81
CA GLY A 39 13.52 15.67 5.25
C GLY A 39 14.15 14.94 6.43
N ILE A 40 13.60 13.76 6.76
CA ILE A 40 14.01 12.99 7.95
C ILE A 40 15.49 12.56 7.91
N ASP A 41 16.06 12.36 6.74
CA ASP A 41 17.45 11.96 6.50
C ASP A 41 18.41 13.11 6.21
N ASP A 42 17.89 14.33 6.13
CA ASP A 42 18.66 15.56 5.95
C ASP A 42 18.06 16.64 6.86
N THR A 43 18.64 16.83 8.02
CA THR A 43 18.18 17.76 9.07
C THR A 43 19.25 18.79 9.42
N ARG A 44 18.83 19.88 10.09
CA ARG A 44 19.74 20.86 10.70
C ARG A 44 19.39 21.10 12.16
N THR A 45 20.40 21.18 12.99
CA THR A 45 20.26 21.39 14.42
C THR A 45 19.90 22.82 14.75
N TRP A 46 18.76 23.04 15.41
CA TRP A 46 18.29 24.34 15.92
C TRP A 46 18.23 24.32 17.45
N ASP A 47 18.20 25.51 18.08
CA ASP A 47 17.86 25.63 19.49
C ASP A 47 16.35 25.48 19.68
N PHE A 48 15.93 24.75 20.70
CA PHE A 48 14.53 24.42 20.92
C PHE A 48 14.15 24.46 22.40
N PHE A 49 12.98 24.99 22.70
CA PHE A 49 12.34 24.97 24.01
C PHE A 49 10.93 24.41 23.87
N CYS A 50 10.58 23.42 24.68
CA CYS A 50 9.23 22.87 24.76
C CYS A 50 8.59 23.26 26.09
N SER A 51 7.31 23.70 26.06
CA SER A 51 6.63 24.23 27.24
C SER A 51 6.17 23.14 28.22
N ALA A 52 5.83 21.94 27.73
CA ALA A 52 5.31 20.82 28.52
C ALA A 52 5.75 19.46 27.97
N GLY A 53 5.45 18.38 28.70
CA GLY A 53 5.76 17.00 28.30
C GLY A 53 7.23 16.64 28.44
N GLN A 54 7.67 15.65 27.67
CA GLN A 54 9.05 15.17 27.68
C GLN A 54 10.04 16.29 27.43
N ASN A 55 11.13 16.31 28.18
CA ASN A 55 12.24 17.27 28.02
C ASN A 55 11.86 18.77 28.04
N SER A 56 10.71 19.13 28.58
CA SER A 56 10.20 20.50 28.66
C SER A 56 10.95 21.41 29.66
N GLY A 57 10.65 22.71 29.61
CA GLY A 57 11.09 23.72 30.57
C GLY A 57 12.55 24.18 30.44
N LYS A 58 13.28 23.74 29.43
CA LYS A 58 14.69 24.10 29.21
C LYS A 58 15.05 24.11 27.73
N TRP A 59 15.99 24.98 27.36
CA TRP A 59 16.56 25.02 26.02
C TRP A 59 17.38 23.76 25.74
N LYS A 60 17.16 23.14 24.61
CA LYS A 60 17.90 21.99 24.09
C LYS A 60 18.14 22.16 22.58
N LYS A 61 18.76 21.17 21.97
CA LYS A 61 18.88 21.08 20.52
C LYS A 61 17.81 20.15 19.96
N ILE A 62 17.35 20.44 18.75
CA ILE A 62 16.41 19.64 17.97
C ILE A 62 16.82 19.65 16.51
N GLU A 63 16.62 18.54 15.82
CA GLU A 63 16.84 18.44 14.39
C GLU A 63 15.59 18.92 13.63
N VAL A 64 15.75 19.72 12.60
CA VAL A 64 14.66 20.32 11.78
C VAL A 64 14.89 20.00 10.31
N PRO A 65 13.89 19.48 9.57
CA PRO A 65 12.50 19.32 9.98
C PRO A 65 12.28 18.07 10.85
N CYS A 66 11.29 18.13 11.74
CA CYS A 66 10.84 16.98 12.53
C CYS A 66 9.49 17.23 13.21
N ASN A 67 8.82 16.16 13.59
CA ASN A 67 7.83 16.19 14.66
C ASN A 67 8.58 16.01 15.99
N TRP A 68 8.38 16.91 16.92
CA TRP A 68 9.20 16.97 18.14
C TRP A 68 9.01 15.77 19.06
N GLU A 69 7.86 15.07 19.01
CA GLU A 69 7.57 13.87 19.81
C GLU A 69 8.55 12.74 19.48
N LEU A 70 8.88 12.57 18.19
CA LEU A 70 9.79 11.53 17.72
C LEU A 70 11.24 11.79 18.18
N GLN A 71 11.55 13.02 18.60
CA GLN A 71 12.85 13.39 19.18
C GLN A 71 12.79 13.53 20.72
N GLY A 72 11.74 13.00 21.33
CA GLY A 72 11.59 12.93 22.79
C GLY A 72 11.19 14.23 23.44
N PHE A 73 10.39 15.09 22.80
CA PHE A 73 9.80 16.27 23.37
C PHE A 73 8.28 16.17 23.39
N GLY A 74 7.61 16.94 24.26
CA GLY A 74 6.16 16.98 24.32
C GLY A 74 5.50 15.66 24.65
N GLU A 75 4.26 15.49 24.23
CA GLU A 75 3.44 14.31 24.51
C GLU A 75 2.75 13.78 23.22
N TYR A 76 2.64 12.47 23.11
CA TYR A 76 1.90 11.85 22.02
C TYR A 76 0.40 11.89 22.29
N THR A 77 -0.37 12.24 21.26
CA THR A 77 -1.84 12.19 21.28
C THR A 77 -2.35 11.62 19.97
N TYR A 78 -3.28 10.65 20.03
CA TYR A 78 -4.03 10.21 18.87
C TYR A 78 -5.29 11.07 18.70
N GLY A 79 -5.67 11.39 17.48
CA GLY A 79 -6.70 12.40 17.21
C GLY A 79 -8.12 12.02 17.62
N ARG A 80 -8.38 10.73 17.89
CA ARG A 80 -9.65 10.26 18.45
C ARG A 80 -9.74 10.38 19.98
N TRP A 81 -8.85 11.11 20.62
CA TRP A 81 -8.83 11.34 22.06
C TRP A 81 -10.20 11.72 22.66
N TYR A 82 -11.02 12.44 21.91
CA TYR A 82 -12.36 12.85 22.36
C TYR A 82 -13.36 11.70 22.56
N THR A 83 -13.08 10.53 22.03
CA THR A 83 -13.90 9.32 22.26
C THR A 83 -13.62 8.67 23.61
N VAL A 84 -12.54 9.06 24.28
CA VAL A 84 -12.13 8.53 25.59
C VAL A 84 -12.47 9.55 26.68
N LYS A 85 -13.36 9.15 27.59
CA LYS A 85 -13.84 10.05 28.68
C LYS A 85 -12.69 10.60 29.51
N GLY A 86 -12.59 11.92 29.59
CA GLY A 86 -11.59 12.63 30.38
C GLY A 86 -10.23 12.82 29.73
N GLN A 87 -9.99 12.27 28.55
CA GLN A 87 -8.78 12.52 27.78
C GLN A 87 -8.84 13.91 27.15
N ARG A 88 -7.68 14.56 27.06
CA ARG A 88 -7.48 15.84 26.38
C ARG A 88 -6.30 15.71 25.43
N PRO A 89 -6.26 16.49 24.34
CA PRO A 89 -5.06 16.54 23.53
C PRO A 89 -3.95 17.25 24.30
N SER A 90 -2.72 16.94 23.96
CA SER A 90 -1.57 17.72 24.42
C SER A 90 -1.47 19.04 23.66
N ASP A 91 -1.11 20.13 24.34
CA ASP A 91 -1.18 21.51 23.86
C ASP A 91 0.15 22.28 24.01
N GLU A 92 1.26 21.58 23.90
CA GLU A 92 2.59 22.17 24.07
C GLU A 92 2.86 23.26 23.04
N THR A 93 3.67 24.24 23.45
CA THR A 93 4.27 25.24 22.58
C THR A 93 5.77 24.97 22.43
N GLY A 94 6.25 24.91 21.20
CA GLY A 94 7.66 24.82 20.86
C GLY A 94 8.21 26.18 20.42
N ILE A 95 9.38 26.59 20.94
CA ILE A 95 10.09 27.78 20.50
C ILE A 95 11.41 27.36 19.87
N TYR A 96 11.57 27.68 18.59
CA TYR A 96 12.78 27.38 17.80
C TYR A 96 13.60 28.63 17.62
N ARG A 97 14.94 28.52 17.61
CA ARG A 97 15.85 29.59 17.23
C ARG A 97 16.93 29.10 16.29
N TYR A 98 17.17 29.86 15.24
CA TYR A 98 18.23 29.59 14.27
C TYR A 98 18.93 30.91 13.85
N LYS A 99 20.25 30.85 13.65
CA LYS A 99 21.04 32.00 13.16
C LYS A 99 21.55 31.69 11.76
N PHE A 100 21.33 32.59 10.84
CA PHE A 100 21.74 32.47 9.44
C PHE A 100 22.42 33.75 8.93
N ASP A 101 23.30 33.57 7.95
CA ASP A 101 24.03 34.67 7.32
C ASP A 101 23.27 35.22 6.11
N VAL A 102 23.28 36.52 5.93
CA VAL A 102 22.65 37.19 4.78
C VAL A 102 23.73 37.99 4.04
N PRO A 103 24.02 37.65 2.77
CA PRO A 103 25.04 38.35 1.96
C PRO A 103 24.69 39.82 1.70
N LYS A 104 25.69 40.69 1.61
CA LYS A 104 25.52 42.08 1.16
C LYS A 104 25.00 42.19 -0.27
N SER A 105 25.27 41.17 -1.12
CA SER A 105 24.84 41.11 -2.51
C SER A 105 23.30 41.01 -2.69
N TRP A 106 22.55 40.76 -1.62
CA TRP A 106 21.07 40.73 -1.66
C TRP A 106 20.48 42.16 -1.55
N ALA A 107 21.32 43.19 -1.46
CA ALA A 107 20.86 44.60 -1.47
C ALA A 107 20.06 44.89 -2.74
N GLY A 108 18.87 45.47 -2.60
CA GLY A 108 17.98 45.76 -3.71
C GLY A 108 17.17 44.56 -4.24
N GLN A 109 17.29 43.40 -3.64
CA GLN A 109 16.45 42.24 -3.94
C GLN A 109 15.35 42.05 -2.88
N ARG A 110 14.31 41.26 -3.20
CA ARG A 110 13.31 40.80 -2.25
C ARG A 110 13.73 39.48 -1.69
N VAL A 111 13.49 39.25 -0.40
CA VAL A 111 13.77 37.97 0.25
C VAL A 111 12.50 37.49 0.93
N LYS A 112 12.04 36.31 0.53
CA LYS A 112 10.91 35.64 1.16
C LYS A 112 11.39 34.44 1.95
N ILE A 113 10.80 34.20 3.12
CA ILE A 113 10.97 32.97 3.88
C ILE A 113 9.73 32.07 3.68
N PHE A 114 9.98 30.81 3.42
CA PHE A 114 8.96 29.80 3.20
C PHE A 114 9.02 28.72 4.27
N PHE A 115 7.85 28.25 4.67
CA PHE A 115 7.64 27.07 5.51
C PHE A 115 6.73 26.11 4.74
N ASP A 116 7.20 24.90 4.48
CA ASP A 116 6.42 23.92 3.73
C ASP A 116 5.36 23.19 4.57
N GLY A 117 5.44 23.34 5.92
CA GLY A 117 4.45 22.84 6.86
C GLY A 117 4.90 22.94 8.31
N VAL A 118 4.01 23.45 9.17
CA VAL A 118 4.23 23.63 10.61
C VAL A 118 2.95 23.25 11.37
N MET A 119 3.05 22.38 12.35
CA MET A 119 1.89 21.90 13.13
C MET A 119 1.86 22.57 14.51
N THR A 120 0.90 23.52 14.79
CA THR A 120 -0.22 23.91 13.91
C THR A 120 -0.22 25.42 13.67
N ASP A 121 -0.21 26.25 14.74
CA ASP A 121 -0.06 27.70 14.61
C ASP A 121 1.42 28.09 14.61
N ALA A 122 1.81 29.01 13.73
CA ALA A 122 3.20 29.44 13.59
C ALA A 122 3.33 30.98 13.62
N GLU A 123 4.04 31.52 14.64
CA GLU A 123 4.48 32.91 14.70
C GLU A 123 5.95 33.01 14.30
N ILE A 124 6.24 33.77 13.23
CA ILE A 124 7.58 33.92 12.66
C ILE A 124 8.16 35.28 13.05
N ILE A 125 9.36 35.28 13.63
CA ILE A 125 10.03 36.47 14.15
C ILE A 125 11.44 36.52 13.55
N ILE A 126 11.78 37.64 12.89
CA ILE A 126 13.10 37.90 12.33
C ILE A 126 13.72 39.06 13.10
N ASN A 127 14.90 38.85 13.71
CA ASN A 127 15.62 39.86 14.45
C ASN A 127 14.76 40.58 15.51
N GLY A 128 13.86 39.82 16.17
CA GLY A 128 12.96 40.31 17.21
C GLY A 128 11.70 41.03 16.71
N LYS A 129 11.45 41.05 15.38
CA LYS A 129 10.25 41.65 14.79
C LYS A 129 9.40 40.58 14.12
N PRO A 130 8.06 40.62 14.27
CA PRO A 130 7.18 39.67 13.58
C PRO A 130 7.30 39.81 12.04
N ALA A 131 7.37 38.69 11.32
CA ALA A 131 7.45 38.66 9.87
C ALA A 131 6.10 38.90 9.18
N GLY A 132 5.00 38.57 9.86
CA GLY A 132 3.64 38.73 9.36
C GLY A 132 2.60 38.28 10.38
N GLU A 133 1.39 38.06 9.92
CA GLU A 133 0.30 37.53 10.75
C GLU A 133 0.59 36.08 11.17
N LEU A 134 -0.03 35.66 12.30
CA LEU A 134 -0.01 34.25 12.71
C LEU A 134 -0.51 33.35 11.60
N HIS A 135 0.30 32.37 11.17
CA HIS A 135 -0.18 31.33 10.25
C HIS A 135 -0.87 30.22 11.05
N GLN A 136 -1.98 29.75 10.51
CA GLN A 136 -2.82 28.69 11.11
C GLN A 136 -3.15 27.64 10.04
N GLY A 137 -2.99 26.36 10.37
CA GLY A 137 -3.17 25.23 9.47
C GLY A 137 -1.87 24.44 9.29
N GLY A 138 -1.90 23.15 9.66
CA GLY A 138 -0.70 22.33 9.82
C GLY A 138 -0.08 21.82 8.52
N PHE A 139 -0.83 21.77 7.42
CA PHE A 139 -0.43 21.01 6.22
C PHE A 139 -0.01 21.87 5.03
N TYR A 140 0.01 23.17 5.15
CA TYR A 140 0.07 24.11 4.04
C TYR A 140 1.41 24.83 3.99
N ARG A 141 1.88 25.12 2.75
CA ARG A 141 3.03 26.02 2.51
C ARG A 141 2.60 27.46 2.66
N PHE A 142 3.35 28.22 3.45
CA PHE A 142 3.14 29.65 3.58
C PHE A 142 4.46 30.41 3.52
N SER A 143 4.39 31.72 3.28
CA SER A 143 5.58 32.57 3.19
C SER A 143 5.35 33.99 3.67
N TYR A 144 6.46 34.65 4.06
CA TYR A 144 6.50 36.07 4.39
C TYR A 144 7.62 36.78 3.62
N ASP A 145 7.36 38.01 3.20
CA ASP A 145 8.43 38.93 2.74
C ASP A 145 9.16 39.48 3.96
N ILE A 146 10.43 39.12 4.08
CA ILE A 146 11.28 39.53 5.22
C ILE A 146 12.35 40.53 4.85
N THR A 147 12.29 41.10 3.65
CA THR A 147 13.31 42.00 3.06
C THR A 147 13.72 43.10 4.03
N GLU A 148 12.75 43.84 4.59
CA GLU A 148 12.98 44.97 5.48
C GLU A 148 13.38 44.57 6.92
N LEU A 149 13.31 43.28 7.24
CA LEU A 149 13.65 42.72 8.57
C LEU A 149 15.10 42.23 8.62
N LEU A 150 15.77 42.12 7.48
CA LEU A 150 17.10 41.54 7.37
C LEU A 150 18.22 42.55 7.59
N ASN A 151 19.26 42.14 8.28
CA ASN A 151 20.53 42.87 8.44
C ASN A 151 21.52 42.34 7.39
N LEU A 152 21.69 43.07 6.29
CA LEU A 152 22.58 42.67 5.18
C LEU A 152 24.05 42.60 5.60
N GLY A 153 24.76 41.57 5.20
CA GLY A 153 26.17 41.35 5.53
C GLY A 153 26.42 40.94 7.00
N LYS A 154 25.37 40.53 7.72
CA LYS A 154 25.42 40.15 9.13
C LYS A 154 24.64 38.84 9.39
N LYS A 155 24.87 38.26 10.57
CA LYS A 155 24.03 37.20 11.08
C LYS A 155 22.66 37.73 11.47
N ASN A 156 21.65 37.02 11.06
CA ASN A 156 20.24 37.27 11.40
C ASN A 156 19.74 36.15 12.28
N GLN A 157 18.75 36.41 13.10
CA GLN A 157 18.09 35.43 13.97
C GLN A 157 16.65 35.20 13.51
N LEU A 158 16.35 33.96 13.25
CA LEU A 158 14.99 33.45 13.10
C LEU A 158 14.54 32.86 14.46
N GLU A 159 13.39 33.28 14.94
CA GLU A 159 12.65 32.63 16.02
C GLU A 159 11.29 32.21 15.48
N VAL A 160 10.88 30.98 15.77
CA VAL A 160 9.58 30.42 15.38
C VAL A 160 8.90 29.89 16.64
N LYS A 161 7.71 30.39 16.94
CA LYS A 161 6.86 29.86 18.00
C LYS A 161 5.77 29.02 17.36
N VAL A 162 5.67 27.77 17.78
CA VAL A 162 4.74 26.79 17.24
C VAL A 162 3.82 26.31 18.37
N ALA A 163 2.52 26.54 18.24
CA ALA A 163 1.54 25.93 19.12
C ALA A 163 0.97 24.65 18.48
N LYS A 164 0.95 23.57 19.25
CA LYS A 164 0.41 22.27 18.80
C LYS A 164 -1.09 22.33 18.60
N GLU A 165 -1.82 22.93 19.54
CA GLU A 165 -3.24 23.27 19.39
C GLU A 165 -3.37 24.69 18.85
N SER A 166 -4.28 24.87 17.88
CA SER A 166 -4.50 26.18 17.27
C SER A 166 -5.34 27.09 18.17
N ALA A 167 -5.04 28.39 18.14
CA ALA A 167 -5.91 29.42 18.71
C ALA A 167 -7.28 29.52 17.97
N ASN A 168 -7.34 28.99 16.74
CA ASN A 168 -8.58 28.94 15.96
C ASN A 168 -9.29 27.60 16.17
N ARG A 169 -10.50 27.65 16.72
CA ARG A 169 -11.31 26.46 17.02
C ARG A 169 -11.65 25.60 15.80
N SER A 170 -11.82 26.25 14.61
CA SER A 170 -12.15 25.50 13.40
C SER A 170 -10.98 24.67 12.90
N ILE A 171 -9.75 25.14 13.08
CA ILE A 171 -8.52 24.36 12.81
C ILE A 171 -8.47 23.12 13.69
N ASN A 172 -8.64 23.28 15.01
CA ASN A 172 -8.65 22.16 15.94
C ASN A 172 -9.77 21.16 15.62
N ALA A 173 -10.92 21.63 15.18
CA ALA A 173 -12.02 20.76 14.77
C ALA A 173 -11.70 19.98 13.49
N ALA A 174 -11.08 20.64 12.51
CA ALA A 174 -10.79 20.07 11.19
C ALA A 174 -9.54 19.19 11.16
N GLU A 175 -8.49 19.50 11.93
CA GLU A 175 -7.18 18.85 11.84
C GLU A 175 -6.80 18.05 13.09
N ARG A 176 -7.31 18.40 14.29
CA ARG A 176 -6.86 17.87 15.59
C ARG A 176 -7.87 16.93 16.26
N LYS A 177 -9.04 16.72 15.61
CA LYS A 177 -10.04 15.71 15.98
C LYS A 177 -10.25 14.75 14.82
N ALA A 178 -9.22 14.00 14.47
CA ALA A 178 -9.18 13.19 13.27
C ALA A 178 -8.60 11.81 13.55
N ASP A 179 -8.77 10.88 12.64
CA ASP A 179 -8.31 9.49 12.80
C ASP A 179 -6.85 9.34 12.39
N TRP A 180 -5.96 10.07 13.07
CA TRP A 180 -4.50 10.02 12.88
C TRP A 180 -3.74 10.55 14.10
N TRP A 181 -2.44 10.28 14.16
CA TRP A 181 -1.55 10.82 15.19
C TRP A 181 -1.40 12.34 15.07
N LEU A 182 -1.56 13.04 16.20
CA LEU A 182 -1.41 14.49 16.33
C LEU A 182 0.00 14.83 16.79
N PHE A 183 0.79 15.33 15.85
CA PHE A 183 2.13 15.79 16.15
C PHE A 183 2.22 17.31 16.22
N GLY A 184 3.37 17.81 16.73
CA GLY A 184 3.74 19.21 16.71
C GLY A 184 5.08 19.44 16.00
N GLY A 185 5.38 20.68 15.66
CA GLY A 185 6.69 21.08 15.18
C GLY A 185 6.79 21.59 13.75
N ILE A 186 8.00 22.01 13.38
CA ILE A 186 8.38 22.34 12.01
C ILE A 186 8.76 21.00 11.32
N TYR A 187 7.80 20.37 10.68
CA TYR A 187 7.94 19.00 10.19
C TYR A 187 8.26 18.91 8.69
N ARG A 188 8.19 20.04 7.97
CA ARG A 188 8.59 20.19 6.57
C ARG A 188 9.64 21.27 6.42
N PRO A 189 10.35 21.37 5.28
CA PRO A 189 11.46 22.29 5.07
C PRO A 189 11.14 23.77 5.31
N VAL A 190 12.18 24.51 5.75
CA VAL A 190 12.21 25.98 5.84
C VAL A 190 13.32 26.50 4.94
N TRP A 191 13.00 27.46 4.06
CA TRP A 191 13.92 27.96 3.07
C TRP A 191 13.67 29.42 2.70
N LEU A 192 14.69 30.06 2.12
CA LEU A 192 14.63 31.41 1.59
C LEU A 192 14.60 31.37 0.06
N GLU A 193 13.91 32.34 -0.51
CA GLU A 193 13.97 32.70 -1.92
C GLU A 193 14.37 34.13 -2.09
N VAL A 194 15.35 34.41 -2.99
CA VAL A 194 15.83 35.73 -3.29
C VAL A 194 15.36 36.11 -4.68
N LEU A 195 14.65 37.23 -4.79
CA LEU A 195 13.91 37.65 -5.98
C LEU A 195 14.30 39.04 -6.44
N PRO A 196 14.30 39.36 -7.74
CA PRO A 196 14.37 40.70 -8.22
C PRO A 196 13.14 41.51 -7.79
N GLN A 197 13.21 42.84 -7.80
CA GLN A 197 12.07 43.70 -7.46
C GLN A 197 10.87 43.47 -8.38
N ILE A 198 11.14 43.29 -9.66
CA ILE A 198 10.13 42.91 -10.66
C ILE A 198 10.31 41.43 -10.95
N HIS A 199 9.29 40.59 -10.65
CA HIS A 199 9.39 39.14 -10.78
C HIS A 199 8.04 38.48 -11.04
N MET A 200 8.09 37.29 -11.62
CA MET A 200 6.97 36.36 -11.70
C MET A 200 6.70 35.85 -10.30
N LYS A 201 5.54 36.20 -9.72
CA LYS A 201 5.14 35.83 -8.36
C LYS A 201 4.60 34.44 -8.28
N HIS A 202 3.67 34.12 -9.18
CA HIS A 202 3.02 32.82 -9.30
C HIS A 202 2.64 32.58 -10.77
N PHE A 203 2.48 31.33 -11.15
CA PHE A 203 2.01 30.96 -12.48
C PHE A 203 1.18 29.67 -12.47
N VAL A 204 0.19 29.61 -13.34
CA VAL A 204 -0.65 28.44 -13.62
C VAL A 204 -0.47 28.05 -15.06
N LEU A 205 -0.22 26.76 -15.31
CA LEU A 205 0.00 26.21 -16.63
C LEU A 205 -1.14 25.24 -16.99
N SER A 206 -1.48 25.24 -18.28
CA SER A 206 -2.34 24.21 -18.89
C SER A 206 -1.71 23.73 -20.18
N ALA A 207 -1.62 22.42 -20.35
CA ALA A 207 -1.04 21.78 -21.52
C ALA A 207 -1.90 20.55 -21.88
N ASP A 208 -2.64 20.65 -22.97
CA ASP A 208 -3.54 19.56 -23.37
C ASP A 208 -2.79 18.45 -24.14
N HIS A 209 -3.41 17.29 -24.27
CA HIS A 209 -2.82 16.12 -24.93
C HIS A 209 -2.57 16.30 -26.45
N LYS A 210 -3.06 17.40 -27.05
CA LYS A 210 -2.85 17.76 -28.45
C LYS A 210 -1.74 18.79 -28.65
N GLY A 211 -1.20 19.33 -27.55
CA GLY A 211 -0.10 20.31 -27.56
C GLY A 211 -0.50 21.75 -27.34
N LYS A 212 -1.79 22.07 -27.18
CA LYS A 212 -2.20 23.44 -26.81
C LYS A 212 -1.69 23.76 -25.43
N PHE A 213 -1.11 24.95 -25.29
CA PHE A 213 -0.47 25.43 -24.09
C PHE A 213 -1.01 26.80 -23.70
N GLN A 214 -1.24 26.99 -22.41
CA GLN A 214 -1.59 28.27 -21.81
C GLN A 214 -0.80 28.46 -20.52
N ALA A 215 -0.39 29.69 -20.25
CA ALA A 215 0.20 30.13 -19.01
C ALA A 215 -0.48 31.41 -18.54
N SER A 216 -0.91 31.42 -17.26
CA SER A 216 -1.34 32.64 -16.57
C SER A 216 -0.30 32.96 -15.51
N ILE A 217 0.36 34.11 -15.60
CA ILE A 217 1.52 34.50 -14.81
C ILE A 217 1.19 35.76 -14.03
N ASP A 218 1.24 35.68 -12.69
CA ASP A 218 1.06 36.81 -11.81
C ASP A 218 2.40 37.53 -11.61
N MET A 219 2.43 38.83 -11.92
CA MET A 219 3.62 39.69 -11.78
C MET A 219 3.59 40.47 -10.45
N GLU A 220 4.76 40.64 -9.86
CA GLU A 220 5.00 41.55 -8.77
C GLU A 220 5.89 42.71 -9.29
N GLY A 221 5.53 43.96 -8.98
CA GLY A 221 6.16 45.15 -9.52
C GLY A 221 5.60 45.57 -10.91
N ASP A 222 6.07 46.73 -11.42
CA ASP A 222 5.66 47.21 -12.76
C ASP A 222 6.54 46.57 -13.83
N ALA A 223 6.04 45.54 -14.49
CA ALA A 223 6.74 44.78 -15.49
C ALA A 223 6.62 45.36 -16.93
N LYS A 224 6.03 46.54 -17.12
CA LYS A 224 5.89 47.14 -18.45
C LYS A 224 7.23 47.25 -19.15
N GLY A 225 7.28 46.82 -20.41
CA GLY A 225 8.51 46.79 -21.21
C GLY A 225 9.38 45.55 -21.03
N HIS A 226 9.07 44.67 -20.07
CA HIS A 226 9.69 43.36 -19.97
C HIS A 226 9.08 42.39 -21.00
N GLU A 227 9.73 41.26 -21.17
CA GLU A 227 9.19 40.14 -21.96
C GLU A 227 9.33 38.83 -21.21
N ILE A 228 8.36 37.92 -21.39
CA ILE A 228 8.42 36.54 -20.90
C ILE A 228 8.70 35.63 -22.07
N VAL A 229 9.75 34.80 -21.95
CA VAL A 229 10.11 33.79 -22.93
C VAL A 229 9.82 32.41 -22.36
N VAL A 230 9.03 31.63 -23.08
CA VAL A 230 8.63 30.25 -22.71
C VAL A 230 9.32 29.26 -23.63
N SER A 231 10.01 28.30 -23.07
CA SER A 231 10.54 27.14 -23.81
C SER A 231 10.16 25.83 -23.13
N VAL A 232 10.10 24.75 -23.92
CA VAL A 232 9.74 23.42 -23.46
C VAL A 232 10.78 22.40 -23.92
N ARG A 233 11.19 21.53 -23.02
CA ARG A 233 12.08 20.39 -23.33
C ARG A 233 11.55 19.11 -22.72
N SER A 234 11.77 17.99 -23.38
CA SER A 234 11.47 16.67 -22.84
C SER A 234 12.33 16.41 -21.59
N LEU A 235 11.73 15.93 -20.52
CA LEU A 235 12.46 15.57 -19.32
C LEU A 235 13.27 14.29 -19.53
N LYS A 236 12.80 13.38 -20.37
CA LYS A 236 13.41 12.06 -20.61
C LYS A 236 14.77 12.13 -21.30
N ASP A 237 14.89 12.96 -22.33
CA ASP A 237 16.09 13.02 -23.19
C ASP A 237 16.62 14.44 -23.42
N GLY A 238 16.04 15.44 -22.75
CA GLY A 238 16.45 16.84 -22.83
C GLY A 238 16.16 17.54 -24.17
N LYS A 239 15.53 16.85 -25.12
CA LYS A 239 15.25 17.41 -26.45
C LYS A 239 14.29 18.59 -26.37
N THR A 240 14.61 19.63 -27.12
CA THR A 240 13.74 20.80 -27.30
C THR A 240 12.47 20.42 -28.05
N VAL A 241 11.34 20.91 -27.58
CA VAL A 241 10.05 20.80 -28.25
C VAL A 241 9.85 22.07 -29.10
N TYR A 242 9.26 21.93 -30.26
CA TYR A 242 9.02 23.02 -31.17
C TYR A 242 7.55 23.41 -31.19
N THR A 243 7.31 24.71 -31.37
CA THR A 243 5.96 25.23 -31.59
C THR A 243 5.41 24.80 -32.96
N SER A 244 4.12 24.96 -33.19
CA SER A 244 3.48 24.71 -34.49
C SER A 244 4.08 25.53 -35.64
N ASN A 245 4.71 26.66 -35.33
CA ASN A 245 5.43 27.51 -36.29
C ASN A 245 6.93 27.16 -36.46
N GLY A 246 7.39 26.05 -35.85
CA GLY A 246 8.77 25.62 -35.92
C GLY A 246 9.76 26.41 -35.04
N GLN A 247 9.27 27.23 -34.10
CA GLN A 247 10.12 27.99 -33.18
C GLN A 247 10.41 27.16 -31.93
N THR A 248 11.48 27.48 -31.21
CA THR A 248 11.87 26.84 -29.94
C THR A 248 11.33 27.56 -28.73
N THR A 249 10.72 28.74 -28.90
CA THR A 249 10.22 29.59 -27.83
C THR A 249 8.94 30.30 -28.23
N ILE A 250 8.14 30.63 -27.20
CA ILE A 250 7.04 31.58 -27.29
C ILE A 250 7.48 32.83 -26.54
N THR A 251 7.49 33.99 -27.20
CA THR A 251 7.85 35.26 -26.57
C THR A 251 6.60 36.11 -26.37
N HIS A 252 6.42 36.63 -25.16
CA HIS A 252 5.28 37.47 -24.78
C HIS A 252 5.79 38.83 -24.25
N PRO A 253 5.68 39.92 -25.02
CA PRO A 253 6.01 41.23 -24.54
C PRO A 253 4.96 41.77 -23.55
N ILE A 254 5.40 42.31 -22.44
CA ILE A 254 4.54 42.92 -21.42
C ILE A 254 4.32 44.40 -21.79
N ASN A 255 3.18 44.69 -22.38
CA ASN A 255 2.88 46.04 -22.91
C ASN A 255 2.08 46.90 -21.91
N ASN A 256 1.58 46.33 -20.83
CA ASN A 256 0.78 46.99 -19.83
C ASN A 256 1.30 46.72 -18.41
N SER A 257 0.88 47.54 -17.43
CA SER A 257 1.19 47.33 -16.01
C SER A 257 0.25 46.35 -15.33
N GLY A 258 -0.49 45.55 -16.10
CA GLY A 258 -1.41 44.52 -15.57
C GLY A 258 -0.64 43.47 -14.77
N LYS A 259 -1.18 43.08 -13.62
CA LYS A 259 -0.53 42.12 -12.71
C LYS A 259 -0.57 40.70 -13.27
N GLU A 260 -1.51 40.35 -14.13
CA GLU A 260 -1.64 39.04 -14.76
C GLU A 260 -1.29 39.10 -16.23
N GLN A 261 -0.43 38.17 -16.69
CA GLN A 261 -0.04 38.01 -18.08
C GLN A 261 -0.52 36.66 -18.61
N MET A 262 -1.23 36.68 -19.74
CA MET A 262 -1.75 35.47 -20.38
C MET A 262 -0.90 35.15 -21.63
N ILE A 263 -0.34 33.95 -21.67
CA ILE A 263 0.44 33.43 -22.79
C ILE A 263 -0.27 32.21 -23.35
N SER A 264 -0.37 32.11 -24.68
CA SER A 264 -0.94 30.95 -25.37
C SER A 264 -0.05 30.53 -26.51
N GLY A 265 -0.05 29.23 -26.82
CA GLY A 265 0.67 28.68 -27.94
C GLY A 265 0.34 27.21 -28.16
N GLU A 266 1.05 26.60 -29.09
CA GLU A 266 0.89 25.20 -29.43
C GLU A 266 2.26 24.57 -29.68
N TRP A 267 2.51 23.42 -29.01
CA TRP A 267 3.71 22.63 -29.15
C TRP A 267 3.40 21.38 -29.96
N THR A 268 4.30 20.97 -30.82
CA THR A 268 4.12 19.83 -31.73
C THR A 268 5.03 18.66 -31.35
N ASN A 269 4.69 17.47 -31.86
CA ASN A 269 5.46 16.25 -31.59
C ASN A 269 5.63 15.93 -30.10
N ILE A 270 4.64 16.30 -29.30
CA ILE A 270 4.57 15.91 -27.87
C ILE A 270 4.04 14.49 -27.73
N VAL A 271 4.46 13.81 -26.69
CA VAL A 271 3.88 12.53 -26.27
C VAL A 271 3.08 12.79 -25.00
N PRO A 272 1.77 12.50 -25.00
CA PRO A 272 0.92 12.80 -23.86
C PRO A 272 1.36 12.09 -22.57
N TRP A 273 1.06 12.70 -21.44
CA TRP A 273 1.16 12.08 -20.14
C TRP A 273 -0.09 11.23 -19.87
N SER A 274 0.13 10.01 -19.38
CA SER A 274 -0.95 9.14 -18.93
C SER A 274 -0.50 8.25 -17.77
N THR A 275 -1.43 7.51 -17.18
CA THR A 275 -1.16 6.55 -16.09
C THR A 275 -0.25 5.40 -16.52
N GLU A 276 -0.14 5.12 -17.82
CA GLU A 276 0.65 4.03 -18.39
C GLU A 276 1.88 4.52 -19.18
N ALA A 277 1.94 5.82 -19.47
CA ALA A 277 3.06 6.48 -20.15
C ALA A 277 3.22 7.90 -19.59
N PRO A 278 3.85 8.08 -18.43
CA PRO A 278 3.94 9.37 -17.74
C PRO A 278 5.04 10.26 -18.35
N ASN A 279 4.85 10.68 -19.59
CA ASN A 279 5.80 11.54 -20.29
C ASN A 279 5.77 12.96 -19.72
N LEU A 280 6.92 13.42 -19.22
CA LEU A 280 7.08 14.70 -18.57
C LEU A 280 7.97 15.62 -19.40
N TYR A 281 7.69 16.91 -19.27
CA TYR A 281 8.42 18.00 -19.90
C TYR A 281 8.79 19.05 -18.86
N VAL A 282 9.84 19.80 -19.14
CA VAL A 282 10.21 20.98 -18.36
C VAL A 282 9.81 22.21 -19.14
N VAL A 283 8.96 23.03 -18.56
CA VAL A 283 8.69 24.39 -19.02
C VAL A 283 9.66 25.33 -18.33
N LYS A 284 10.38 26.11 -19.10
CA LYS A 284 11.23 27.20 -18.63
C LYS A 284 10.60 28.53 -18.98
N LEU A 285 10.41 29.36 -17.98
CA LEU A 285 9.94 30.75 -18.10
C LEU A 285 11.09 31.68 -17.78
N GLU A 286 11.45 32.57 -18.69
CA GLU A 286 12.50 33.58 -18.51
C GLU A 286 11.90 34.97 -18.61
N LEU A 287 12.04 35.77 -17.54
CA LEU A 287 11.67 37.15 -17.52
C LEU A 287 12.90 38.00 -17.96
N LYS A 288 12.79 38.71 -19.05
CA LYS A 288 13.81 39.64 -19.52
C LYS A 288 13.39 41.08 -19.29
N ASN A 289 14.36 41.92 -18.88
CA ASN A 289 14.13 43.35 -18.72
C ASN A 289 14.13 44.07 -20.10
N PRO A 290 13.79 45.36 -20.16
CA PRO A 290 13.80 46.12 -21.41
C PRO A 290 15.13 46.11 -22.18
N GLU A 291 16.25 45.88 -21.50
CA GLU A 291 17.57 45.73 -22.12
C GLU A 291 17.87 44.32 -22.66
N GLY A 292 16.89 43.41 -22.59
CA GLY A 292 17.00 42.03 -23.05
C GLY A 292 17.76 41.09 -22.09
N LYS A 293 18.13 41.57 -20.89
CA LYS A 293 18.82 40.75 -19.89
C LYS A 293 17.81 39.88 -19.10
N ILE A 294 18.11 38.60 -18.96
CA ILE A 294 17.33 37.71 -18.10
C ILE A 294 17.50 38.14 -16.64
N VAL A 295 16.39 38.47 -15.98
CA VAL A 295 16.35 38.91 -14.56
C VAL A 295 15.75 37.81 -13.65
N GLN A 296 14.96 36.90 -14.19
CA GLN A 296 14.44 35.74 -13.45
C GLN A 296 14.26 34.56 -14.38
N THR A 297 14.53 33.37 -13.87
CA THR A 297 14.21 32.09 -14.50
C THR A 297 13.34 31.28 -13.55
N ARG A 298 12.30 30.64 -14.11
CA ARG A 298 11.48 29.66 -13.44
C ARG A 298 11.44 28.39 -14.29
N GLU A 299 11.64 27.25 -13.70
CA GLU A 299 11.43 25.97 -14.36
C GLU A 299 10.41 25.15 -13.57
N THR A 300 9.55 24.43 -14.25
CA THR A 300 8.59 23.50 -13.65
C THR A 300 8.33 22.33 -14.57
N ARG A 301 7.91 21.20 -13.98
CA ARG A 301 7.47 20.02 -14.76
C ARG A 301 6.03 20.18 -15.20
N ILE A 302 5.73 19.66 -16.38
CA ILE A 302 4.36 19.46 -16.84
C ILE A 302 4.22 18.11 -17.54
N GLY A 303 2.98 17.65 -17.66
CA GLY A 303 2.57 16.59 -18.59
C GLY A 303 1.50 17.16 -19.51
N PHE A 304 1.68 16.94 -20.80
CA PHE A 304 0.63 17.28 -21.77
C PHE A 304 -0.51 16.30 -21.64
N ARG A 305 -1.63 16.74 -21.07
CA ARG A 305 -2.80 15.90 -20.82
C ARG A 305 -4.09 16.70 -20.80
N THR A 306 -5.19 16.01 -21.07
CA THR A 306 -6.55 16.54 -20.90
C THR A 306 -7.29 15.68 -19.88
N VAL A 307 -7.86 16.31 -18.87
CA VAL A 307 -8.74 15.68 -17.88
C VAL A 307 -10.13 16.24 -18.07
N GLU A 308 -11.11 15.38 -18.23
CA GLU A 308 -12.49 15.75 -18.43
C GLU A 308 -13.37 14.95 -17.49
N PHE A 309 -14.39 15.59 -16.96
CA PHE A 309 -15.45 14.95 -16.21
C PHE A 309 -16.75 15.14 -17.00
N PHE A 310 -17.36 14.03 -17.38
CA PHE A 310 -18.66 14.05 -18.05
C PHE A 310 -19.74 13.59 -17.06
N PRO A 311 -20.69 14.50 -16.71
CA PRO A 311 -21.85 14.11 -15.94
C PRO A 311 -22.57 12.93 -16.58
N GLN A 312 -23.06 12.00 -15.76
CA GLN A 312 -23.77 10.80 -16.20
C GLN A 312 -22.94 9.84 -17.06
N ASP A 313 -21.60 9.94 -16.96
CA ASP A 313 -20.70 9.04 -17.68
C ASP A 313 -19.44 8.71 -16.85
N GLY A 314 -18.51 9.66 -16.61
CA GLY A 314 -17.30 9.37 -15.86
C GLY A 314 -16.16 10.35 -16.01
N VAL A 315 -14.99 9.92 -15.53
CA VAL A 315 -13.73 10.64 -15.65
C VAL A 315 -12.98 10.18 -16.89
N TYR A 316 -12.43 11.12 -17.64
CA TYR A 316 -11.68 10.84 -18.87
C TYR A 316 -10.27 11.44 -18.81
N LEU A 317 -9.31 10.69 -19.28
CA LEU A 317 -7.94 11.12 -19.48
C LEU A 317 -7.57 10.99 -20.97
N ASN A 318 -7.20 12.10 -21.60
CA ASN A 318 -6.84 12.13 -23.03
C ASN A 318 -7.93 11.54 -23.96
N GLY A 319 -9.20 11.77 -23.62
CA GLY A 319 -10.34 11.28 -24.38
C GLY A 319 -10.71 9.81 -24.12
N THR A 320 -10.01 9.12 -23.20
CA THR A 320 -10.31 7.71 -22.84
C THR A 320 -10.86 7.66 -21.41
N LYS A 321 -11.95 6.89 -21.21
CA LYS A 321 -12.57 6.71 -19.89
C LYS A 321 -11.57 6.05 -18.93
N LEU A 322 -11.37 6.66 -17.76
CA LEU A 322 -10.45 6.21 -16.74
C LEU A 322 -11.21 5.60 -15.57
N VAL A 323 -10.89 4.37 -15.22
CA VAL A 323 -11.35 3.73 -13.99
C VAL A 323 -10.29 3.89 -12.90
N ILE A 324 -10.65 4.54 -11.81
CA ILE A 324 -9.76 4.81 -10.67
C ILE A 324 -9.54 3.52 -9.87
N LYS A 325 -8.32 3.01 -9.88
CA LYS A 325 -7.83 1.94 -9.00
C LYS A 325 -6.96 2.61 -7.94
N GLY A 326 -7.60 3.20 -6.92
CA GLY A 326 -6.96 4.16 -6.01
C GLY A 326 -6.78 3.66 -4.58
N ILE A 327 -5.94 4.38 -3.84
CA ILE A 327 -5.71 4.16 -2.41
C ILE A 327 -5.60 5.49 -1.68
N ASN A 328 -6.11 5.54 -0.45
CA ASN A 328 -5.87 6.64 0.48
C ASN A 328 -4.48 6.52 1.10
N ARG A 329 -3.79 7.64 1.31
CA ARG A 329 -2.45 7.67 1.88
C ARG A 329 -2.28 8.82 2.86
N HIS A 330 -1.78 8.51 4.04
CA HIS A 330 -1.22 9.50 4.96
C HIS A 330 0.29 9.69 4.71
N SER A 331 0.79 10.92 4.84
CA SER A 331 2.24 11.16 4.94
C SER A 331 2.70 10.70 6.32
N PHE A 332 3.39 9.55 6.36
CA PHE A 332 3.77 8.92 7.61
C PHE A 332 5.11 8.17 7.51
N SER A 333 5.91 8.29 8.56
CA SER A 333 7.15 7.54 8.79
C SER A 333 7.20 7.08 10.26
N VAL A 334 7.64 5.86 10.49
CA VAL A 334 7.80 5.29 11.85
C VAL A 334 8.70 6.15 12.74
N ASP A 335 9.80 6.64 12.16
CA ASP A 335 10.85 7.36 12.89
C ASP A 335 10.70 8.90 12.79
N GLY A 336 9.83 9.40 11.89
CA GLY A 336 9.65 10.83 11.62
C GLY A 336 8.24 11.37 11.85
N GLY A 337 7.24 10.51 12.10
CA GLY A 337 5.84 10.93 12.16
C GLY A 337 5.38 11.45 10.79
N ARG A 338 5.00 12.73 10.70
CA ARG A 338 4.63 13.38 9.43
C ARG A 338 5.83 13.88 8.62
N THR A 339 7.03 13.88 9.20
CA THR A 339 8.27 14.20 8.46
C THR A 339 8.67 12.99 7.62
N THR A 340 8.75 13.20 6.31
CA THR A 340 9.13 12.18 5.33
C THR A 340 10.35 12.64 4.52
N ASN A 341 10.68 11.93 3.45
CA ASN A 341 11.73 12.31 2.50
C ASN A 341 11.41 11.81 1.08
N ALA A 342 12.19 12.26 0.11
CA ALA A 342 12.01 11.87 -1.29
C ALA A 342 12.19 10.35 -1.53
N ALA A 343 13.06 9.69 -0.75
CA ALA A 343 13.29 8.26 -0.86
C ALA A 343 12.07 7.45 -0.41
N LEU A 344 11.47 7.82 0.73
CA LEU A 344 10.24 7.22 1.22
C LEU A 344 9.06 7.44 0.27
N SER A 345 8.92 8.67 -0.25
CA SER A 345 7.88 8.99 -1.24
C SER A 345 8.02 8.17 -2.52
N ARG A 346 9.25 7.97 -2.98
CA ARG A 346 9.53 7.09 -4.13
C ARG A 346 9.13 5.66 -3.83
N MET A 347 9.51 5.14 -2.67
CA MET A 347 9.16 3.77 -2.25
C MET A 347 7.64 3.60 -2.17
N ASP A 348 6.93 4.53 -1.54
CA ASP A 348 5.47 4.49 -1.43
C ASP A 348 4.81 4.49 -2.81
N ALA A 349 5.18 5.42 -3.68
CA ALA A 349 4.61 5.51 -5.02
C ALA A 349 4.94 4.26 -5.88
N GLN A 350 6.14 3.69 -5.73
CA GLN A 350 6.51 2.44 -6.39
C GLN A 350 5.68 1.26 -5.90
N LEU A 351 5.50 1.10 -4.59
CA LEU A 351 4.69 0.02 -4.01
C LEU A 351 3.22 0.14 -4.43
N ILE A 352 2.67 1.37 -4.47
CA ILE A 352 1.33 1.64 -4.98
C ILE A 352 1.21 1.22 -6.46
N LYS A 353 2.18 1.59 -7.30
CA LYS A 353 2.23 1.14 -8.71
C LYS A 353 2.39 -0.38 -8.83
N GLU A 354 3.18 -1.00 -7.96
CA GLU A 354 3.36 -2.47 -7.95
C GLU A 354 2.09 -3.22 -7.59
N MET A 355 1.18 -2.59 -6.82
CA MET A 355 -0.17 -3.12 -6.60
C MET A 355 -1.11 -2.92 -7.81
N ASN A 356 -0.60 -2.46 -8.95
CA ASN A 356 -1.36 -2.15 -10.16
C ASN A 356 -2.38 -1.02 -9.99
N MET A 357 -2.15 -0.15 -9.02
CA MET A 357 -2.95 1.05 -8.79
C MET A 357 -2.56 2.16 -9.76
N ASN A 358 -3.51 3.05 -10.01
CA ASN A 358 -3.31 4.22 -10.87
C ASN A 358 -3.64 5.55 -10.19
N ALA A 359 -4.09 5.54 -8.92
CA ALA A 359 -4.57 6.74 -8.25
C ALA A 359 -4.22 6.77 -6.75
N VAL A 360 -4.07 7.98 -6.20
CA VAL A 360 -3.90 8.23 -4.76
C VAL A 360 -4.79 9.37 -4.32
N ARG A 361 -5.33 9.29 -3.10
CA ARG A 361 -5.98 10.38 -2.35
C ARG A 361 -5.29 10.55 -1.00
N SER A 362 -5.23 11.77 -0.48
CA SER A 362 -4.83 12.05 0.90
C SER A 362 -5.84 12.99 1.57
N HIS A 363 -5.83 13.05 2.92
CA HIS A 363 -6.73 13.90 3.72
C HIS A 363 -6.21 15.33 3.90
N TYR A 364 -5.07 15.64 3.31
CA TYR A 364 -4.40 16.94 3.36
C TYR A 364 -3.33 16.99 2.28
N PRO A 365 -2.87 18.18 1.87
CA PRO A 365 -1.83 18.31 0.85
C PRO A 365 -0.56 17.54 1.23
N PRO A 366 -0.07 16.64 0.37
CA PRO A 366 1.08 15.80 0.66
C PRO A 366 2.39 16.58 0.58
N ASP A 367 3.51 15.91 0.81
CA ASP A 367 4.83 16.46 0.49
C ASP A 367 4.99 16.65 -1.03
N GLU A 368 5.62 17.75 -1.44
CA GLU A 368 5.85 18.08 -2.86
C GLU A 368 6.57 16.94 -3.61
N HIS A 369 7.58 16.33 -2.99
CA HIS A 369 8.30 15.20 -3.56
C HIS A 369 7.42 13.93 -3.75
N PHE A 370 6.28 13.81 -3.07
CA PHE A 370 5.34 12.72 -3.33
C PHE A 370 4.52 12.98 -4.60
N LEU A 371 4.05 14.21 -4.81
CA LEU A 371 3.41 14.61 -6.07
C LEU A 371 4.38 14.45 -7.25
N ASP A 372 5.66 14.80 -7.05
CA ASP A 372 6.73 14.56 -8.03
C ASP A 372 6.84 13.08 -8.42
N MET A 373 6.69 12.16 -7.48
CA MET A 373 6.70 10.73 -7.77
C MET A 373 5.42 10.29 -8.47
N CYS A 374 4.26 10.83 -8.10
CA CYS A 374 2.99 10.57 -8.79
C CYS A 374 3.07 11.03 -10.25
N ASP A 375 3.60 12.22 -10.50
CA ASP A 375 3.84 12.73 -11.86
C ASP A 375 4.71 11.76 -12.68
N SER A 376 5.80 11.28 -12.06
CA SER A 376 6.83 10.46 -12.72
C SER A 376 6.40 9.02 -12.97
N LEU A 377 5.50 8.48 -12.14
CA LEU A 377 5.05 7.09 -12.22
C LEU A 377 3.66 6.93 -12.83
N GLY A 378 2.99 8.03 -13.19
CA GLY A 378 1.64 7.97 -13.74
C GLY A 378 0.60 7.54 -12.69
N LEU A 379 0.67 8.10 -11.51
CA LEU A 379 -0.39 8.00 -10.50
C LEU A 379 -1.21 9.27 -10.53
N VAL A 380 -2.50 9.19 -10.88
CA VAL A 380 -3.38 10.35 -10.75
C VAL A 380 -3.65 10.65 -9.28
N TYR A 381 -3.91 11.91 -8.97
CA TYR A 381 -4.01 12.37 -7.59
C TYR A 381 -5.29 13.16 -7.34
N MET A 382 -5.94 12.88 -6.22
CA MET A 382 -6.98 13.72 -5.63
C MET A 382 -6.37 14.45 -4.44
N ASP A 383 -6.14 15.75 -4.60
CA ASP A 383 -5.58 16.59 -3.55
C ASP A 383 -6.69 17.22 -2.71
N GLU A 384 -6.54 17.17 -1.38
CA GLU A 384 -7.61 17.48 -0.45
C GLU A 384 -7.25 18.60 0.51
N LEU A 385 -8.15 19.58 0.61
CA LEU A 385 -8.17 20.52 1.73
C LEU A 385 -8.55 19.75 2.99
N ALA A 386 -7.74 19.77 4.03
CA ALA A 386 -8.05 19.06 5.26
C ALA A 386 -9.38 19.55 5.88
N GLY A 387 -10.03 18.64 6.60
CA GLY A 387 -11.35 18.91 7.17
C GLY A 387 -12.04 17.62 7.59
N TRP A 388 -11.49 16.90 8.59
CA TRP A 388 -12.04 15.59 9.00
C TRP A 388 -13.31 15.79 9.84
N GLN A 389 -14.48 15.50 9.24
CA GLN A 389 -15.83 15.64 9.84
C GLN A 389 -16.19 17.06 10.34
N ASN A 390 -15.28 17.99 10.24
CA ASN A 390 -15.49 19.40 10.61
C ASN A 390 -14.72 20.30 9.65
N SER A 391 -15.35 21.42 9.28
CA SER A 391 -14.77 22.37 8.32
C SER A 391 -13.99 23.50 9.00
N TYR A 392 -13.09 24.10 8.24
CA TYR A 392 -12.53 25.40 8.56
C TYR A 392 -13.58 26.49 8.49
N ASP A 393 -13.41 27.57 9.27
CA ASP A 393 -14.16 28.80 9.03
C ASP A 393 -13.78 29.40 7.65
N SER A 394 -14.65 30.26 7.12
CA SER A 394 -14.50 30.77 5.74
C SER A 394 -13.24 31.62 5.55
N LYS A 395 -12.76 32.33 6.57
CA LYS A 395 -11.57 33.18 6.46
C LYS A 395 -10.30 32.34 6.37
N VAL A 396 -10.14 31.39 7.27
CA VAL A 396 -9.00 30.47 7.28
C VAL A 396 -9.10 29.54 6.10
N GLY A 397 -10.24 28.92 5.85
CA GLY A 397 -10.44 28.01 4.73
C GLY A 397 -10.08 28.65 3.38
N ALA A 398 -10.50 29.89 3.13
CA ALA A 398 -10.17 30.60 1.90
C ALA A 398 -8.64 30.79 1.72
N LYS A 399 -7.90 31.08 2.81
CA LYS A 399 -6.45 31.16 2.79
C LYS A 399 -5.81 29.81 2.45
N LEU A 400 -6.28 28.74 3.10
CA LEU A 400 -5.70 27.41 2.96
C LEU A 400 -6.00 26.79 1.58
N VAL A 401 -7.19 27.01 1.01
CA VAL A 401 -7.48 26.63 -0.39
C VAL A 401 -6.49 27.29 -1.35
N LYS A 402 -6.24 28.60 -1.15
CA LYS A 402 -5.26 29.33 -1.96
C LYS A 402 -3.87 28.71 -1.84
N GLU A 403 -3.38 28.50 -0.62
CA GLU A 403 -2.04 27.98 -0.35
C GLU A 403 -1.85 26.57 -0.94
N MET A 404 -2.86 25.70 -0.85
CA MET A 404 -2.85 24.37 -1.44
C MET A 404 -2.76 24.45 -2.97
N ILE A 405 -3.69 25.14 -3.61
CA ILE A 405 -3.78 25.16 -5.07
C ILE A 405 -2.59 25.91 -5.68
N GLU A 406 -2.17 27.06 -5.13
CA GLU A 406 -1.01 27.78 -5.64
C GLU A 406 0.28 26.94 -5.59
N ARG A 407 0.41 26.05 -4.59
CA ARG A 407 1.52 25.11 -4.53
C ARG A 407 1.45 24.01 -5.58
N ASP A 408 0.26 23.42 -5.78
CA ASP A 408 0.13 22.11 -6.42
C ASP A 408 -0.49 22.15 -7.82
N VAL A 409 -1.04 23.28 -8.25
CA VAL A 409 -1.82 23.44 -9.49
C VAL A 409 -1.13 22.95 -10.76
N ASN A 410 0.21 22.98 -10.81
CA ASN A 410 0.97 22.63 -12.00
C ASN A 410 1.36 21.14 -12.10
N HIS A 411 1.08 20.33 -11.06
CA HIS A 411 1.32 18.90 -11.10
C HIS A 411 0.36 18.20 -12.08
N PRO A 412 0.85 17.51 -13.13
CA PRO A 412 -0.01 16.80 -14.06
C PRO A 412 -0.76 15.63 -13.43
N CYS A 413 -0.28 15.05 -12.35
CA CYS A 413 -0.97 13.97 -11.64
C CYS A 413 -2.29 14.41 -11.01
N ILE A 414 -2.44 15.66 -10.59
CA ILE A 414 -3.70 16.13 -9.96
C ILE A 414 -4.80 16.20 -11.01
N ILE A 415 -5.86 15.43 -10.80
CA ILE A 415 -7.02 15.38 -11.69
C ILE A 415 -8.31 15.85 -11.01
N LEU A 416 -8.36 15.82 -9.69
CA LEU A 416 -9.51 16.22 -8.87
C LEU A 416 -9.03 17.02 -7.66
N TRP A 417 -9.84 17.99 -7.25
CA TRP A 417 -9.72 18.67 -5.96
C TRP A 417 -10.77 18.15 -5.00
N SER A 418 -10.45 18.14 -3.71
CA SER A 418 -11.35 17.71 -2.65
C SER A 418 -11.42 18.77 -1.56
N ASN A 419 -12.63 19.07 -1.10
CA ASN A 419 -12.88 20.05 -0.05
C ASN A 419 -13.35 19.32 1.22
N GLY A 420 -12.42 19.02 2.11
CA GLY A 420 -12.69 18.34 3.37
C GLY A 420 -12.99 16.86 3.25
N ASN A 421 -13.33 16.23 4.36
CA ASN A 421 -13.67 14.81 4.48
C ASN A 421 -14.88 14.61 5.38
N GLU A 422 -15.80 13.70 5.01
CA GLU A 422 -16.91 13.20 5.85
C GLU A 422 -17.76 14.30 6.50
N GLY A 423 -18.11 15.33 5.77
CA GLY A 423 -18.84 16.49 6.28
C GLY A 423 -17.96 17.69 6.65
N GLY A 424 -16.65 17.56 6.49
CA GLY A 424 -15.68 18.61 6.82
C GLY A 424 -15.49 19.70 5.75
N TRP A 425 -16.42 19.84 4.82
CA TRP A 425 -16.38 20.87 3.78
C TRP A 425 -17.08 22.17 4.19
N ASN A 426 -16.53 23.31 3.76
CA ASN A 426 -17.17 24.60 3.83
C ASN A 426 -17.54 25.05 2.43
N THR A 427 -18.86 25.01 2.11
CA THR A 427 -19.35 25.34 0.76
C THR A 427 -19.08 26.77 0.32
N GLN A 428 -18.77 27.70 1.25
CA GLN A 428 -18.35 29.07 0.91
C GLN A 428 -16.97 29.12 0.27
N THR A 429 -16.16 28.07 0.43
CA THR A 429 -14.82 27.97 -0.18
C THR A 429 -14.83 27.28 -1.53
N ASP A 430 -15.91 26.60 -1.92
CA ASP A 430 -16.02 25.86 -3.18
C ASP A 430 -15.64 26.68 -4.43
N PRO A 431 -16.13 27.92 -4.61
CA PRO A 431 -15.78 28.72 -5.79
C PRO A 431 -14.29 29.04 -5.91
N LEU A 432 -13.55 29.01 -4.79
CA LEU A 432 -12.14 29.36 -4.76
C LEU A 432 -11.26 28.31 -5.44
N PHE A 433 -11.69 27.04 -5.49
CA PHE A 433 -10.96 26.00 -6.20
C PHE A 433 -10.85 26.35 -7.69
N ALA A 434 -11.95 26.65 -8.36
CA ALA A 434 -11.90 27.07 -9.77
C ALA A 434 -11.26 28.44 -9.98
N GLN A 435 -11.28 29.32 -8.97
CA GLN A 435 -10.64 30.63 -9.03
C GLN A 435 -9.12 30.51 -9.06
N TYR A 436 -8.53 29.63 -8.24
CA TYR A 436 -7.08 29.46 -8.20
C TYR A 436 -6.58 28.43 -9.23
N ASP A 437 -7.37 27.44 -9.59
CA ASP A 437 -7.12 26.52 -10.73
C ASP A 437 -7.72 27.11 -12.04
N ARG A 438 -7.42 28.35 -12.30
CA ARG A 438 -8.09 29.23 -13.27
C ARG A 438 -8.05 28.77 -14.74
N LEU A 439 -7.03 27.98 -15.12
CA LEU A 439 -6.86 27.49 -16.48
C LEU A 439 -7.47 26.10 -16.70
N GLN A 440 -7.34 25.20 -15.75
CA GLN A 440 -7.80 23.82 -15.89
C GLN A 440 -9.18 23.61 -15.28
N LYS A 441 -9.50 24.32 -14.17
CA LYS A 441 -10.78 24.25 -13.47
C LYS A 441 -11.21 22.82 -13.19
N ARG A 442 -10.26 22.01 -12.67
CA ARG A 442 -10.48 20.60 -12.37
C ARG A 442 -11.70 20.41 -11.47
N HIS A 443 -12.37 19.29 -11.66
CA HIS A 443 -13.58 18.97 -10.89
C HIS A 443 -13.28 18.90 -9.40
N MET A 444 -14.18 19.43 -8.56
CA MET A 444 -14.05 19.46 -7.10
C MET A 444 -15.15 18.64 -6.47
N VAL A 445 -14.80 17.86 -5.44
CA VAL A 445 -15.67 16.91 -4.76
C VAL A 445 -15.79 17.19 -3.27
N HIS A 446 -16.86 16.68 -2.66
CA HIS A 446 -17.02 16.56 -1.21
C HIS A 446 -17.04 15.08 -0.86
N PRO A 447 -15.98 14.51 -0.27
CA PRO A 447 -15.92 13.08 0.10
C PRO A 447 -17.04 12.69 1.08
N TRP A 448 -17.67 11.56 0.79
CA TRP A 448 -18.87 11.04 1.44
C TRP A 448 -20.14 11.85 1.13
N ALA A 449 -20.18 12.50 0.01
CA ALA A 449 -21.37 13.24 -0.42
C ALA A 449 -21.77 12.87 -1.84
N ASP A 450 -23.03 13.16 -2.11
CA ASP A 450 -23.58 13.25 -3.45
C ASP A 450 -23.54 14.73 -3.85
N PHE A 451 -22.46 15.11 -4.52
CA PHE A 451 -22.16 16.50 -4.83
C PHE A 451 -21.53 16.65 -6.21
N ASN A 452 -21.90 17.72 -6.93
CA ASN A 452 -21.31 18.10 -8.20
C ASN A 452 -21.28 16.95 -9.23
N GLU A 453 -22.45 16.27 -9.39
CA GLU A 453 -22.68 15.13 -10.30
C GLU A 453 -21.85 13.86 -10.00
N LEU A 454 -21.23 13.80 -8.82
CA LEU A 454 -20.43 12.67 -8.36
C LEU A 454 -20.93 12.16 -7.00
N ASP A 455 -21.11 10.85 -6.89
CA ASP A 455 -21.40 10.16 -5.63
C ASP A 455 -20.10 9.54 -5.09
N THR A 456 -19.60 10.11 -4.00
CA THR A 456 -18.33 9.72 -3.35
C THR A 456 -18.55 8.98 -2.04
N HIS A 457 -19.68 8.28 -1.90
CA HIS A 457 -20.07 7.62 -0.65
C HIS A 457 -18.97 6.77 -0.03
N HIS A 458 -18.74 6.91 1.28
CA HIS A 458 -17.78 6.10 2.01
C HIS A 458 -18.37 4.76 2.45
N TYR A 459 -17.58 3.70 2.36
CA TYR A 459 -17.89 2.34 2.80
C TYR A 459 -19.25 1.81 2.33
N PRO A 460 -19.66 2.03 1.06
CA PRO A 460 -20.88 1.45 0.55
C PRO A 460 -20.75 -0.07 0.51
N THR A 461 -21.86 -0.78 0.77
CA THR A 461 -21.86 -2.22 0.49
C THR A 461 -21.75 -2.47 -1.01
N TYR A 462 -21.26 -3.64 -1.40
CA TYR A 462 -21.17 -3.95 -2.83
C TYR A 462 -22.53 -3.95 -3.52
N LEU A 463 -23.65 -4.28 -2.82
CA LEU A 463 -25.01 -4.18 -3.35
C LEU A 463 -25.45 -2.73 -3.51
N THR A 464 -25.12 -1.85 -2.57
CA THR A 464 -25.44 -0.41 -2.66
C THR A 464 -24.79 0.20 -3.89
N GLY A 465 -23.50 -0.09 -4.14
CA GLY A 465 -22.80 0.43 -5.32
C GLY A 465 -23.45 0.02 -6.64
N VAL A 466 -24.02 -1.19 -6.73
CA VAL A 466 -24.77 -1.61 -7.94
C VAL A 466 -26.10 -0.87 -8.07
N ALA A 467 -26.81 -0.69 -6.96
CA ALA A 467 -28.15 -0.06 -6.98
C ALA A 467 -28.12 1.45 -7.29
N ARG A 468 -27.01 2.12 -7.03
CA ARG A 468 -26.89 3.57 -7.17
C ARG A 468 -27.30 4.12 -8.53
N PHE A 469 -26.91 3.48 -9.64
CA PHE A 469 -27.25 3.97 -10.98
C PHE A 469 -28.75 3.85 -11.32
N THR A 470 -29.51 3.01 -10.62
CA THR A 470 -30.95 2.89 -10.82
C THR A 470 -31.74 4.00 -10.11
N ASN A 471 -31.14 4.62 -9.09
CA ASN A 471 -31.76 5.66 -8.27
C ASN A 471 -31.32 7.08 -8.61
N GLY A 472 -30.27 7.24 -9.43
CA GLY A 472 -29.74 8.51 -9.89
C GLY A 472 -28.65 8.28 -10.92
N TYR A 473 -28.51 9.18 -11.85
CA TYR A 473 -27.55 9.06 -12.95
C TYR A 473 -26.21 9.72 -12.64
N LYS A 474 -25.76 9.67 -11.36
CA LYS A 474 -24.50 10.25 -10.96
C LYS A 474 -23.35 9.26 -11.11
N VAL A 475 -22.20 9.78 -11.44
CA VAL A 475 -20.97 9.00 -11.49
C VAL A 475 -20.67 8.48 -10.07
N PHE A 476 -20.46 7.18 -9.93
CA PHE A 476 -20.21 6.55 -8.65
C PHE A 476 -18.71 6.32 -8.48
N MET A 477 -18.11 6.94 -7.48
CA MET A 477 -16.68 6.84 -7.16
C MET A 477 -16.46 6.95 -5.64
N PRO A 478 -16.61 5.88 -4.87
CA PRO A 478 -16.36 5.92 -3.42
C PRO A 478 -14.93 6.38 -3.13
N THR A 479 -14.81 7.45 -2.35
CA THR A 479 -13.51 8.00 -1.97
C THR A 479 -12.87 7.25 -0.81
N GLU A 480 -13.64 6.39 -0.15
CA GLU A 480 -13.14 5.36 0.78
C GLU A 480 -14.00 4.11 0.70
N PHE A 481 -13.34 2.95 0.57
CA PHE A 481 -14.00 1.66 0.67
C PHE A 481 -13.02 0.58 1.13
N MET A 482 -13.56 -0.55 1.60
CA MET A 482 -12.77 -1.71 2.05
C MET A 482 -11.74 -1.36 3.11
N HIS A 483 -12.22 -0.90 4.26
CA HIS A 483 -11.36 -0.68 5.42
C HIS A 483 -10.67 -1.98 5.84
N ALA A 484 -9.34 -2.00 5.86
CA ALA A 484 -8.57 -3.22 6.14
C ALA A 484 -8.89 -3.83 7.50
N MET A 485 -9.18 -2.99 8.48
CA MET A 485 -9.57 -3.42 9.83
C MET A 485 -10.90 -4.19 9.84
N TYR A 486 -11.86 -3.82 9.00
CA TYR A 486 -13.19 -4.45 9.00
C TYR A 486 -13.21 -5.81 8.28
N ASP A 487 -12.38 -6.02 7.29
CA ASP A 487 -12.27 -7.29 6.61
C ASP A 487 -11.12 -8.17 7.15
N GLN A 488 -10.37 -7.64 8.11
CA GLN A 488 -9.25 -8.30 8.81
C GLN A 488 -8.19 -8.91 7.88
N GLY A 489 -8.13 -8.48 6.66
CA GLY A 489 -7.23 -9.01 5.66
C GLY A 489 -7.04 -8.05 4.49
N GLY A 490 -7.53 -6.82 4.64
CA GLY A 490 -7.39 -5.79 3.62
C GLY A 490 -7.97 -6.24 2.29
N GLY A 491 -7.29 -6.05 1.21
CA GLY A 491 -7.76 -6.32 -0.14
C GLY A 491 -8.36 -7.70 -0.46
N ALA A 492 -8.46 -8.62 0.51
CA ALA A 492 -9.00 -9.96 0.27
C ALA A 492 -10.42 -9.96 -0.29
N GLY A 493 -11.27 -9.02 0.15
CA GLY A 493 -12.64 -8.85 -0.33
C GLY A 493 -12.79 -8.01 -1.60
N LEU A 494 -11.72 -7.44 -2.13
CA LEU A 494 -11.77 -6.48 -3.23
C LEU A 494 -12.53 -7.00 -4.45
N ARG A 495 -12.38 -8.28 -4.79
CA ARG A 495 -13.04 -8.86 -5.95
C ARG A 495 -14.57 -8.84 -5.82
N ASP A 496 -15.10 -9.08 -4.61
CA ASP A 496 -16.54 -9.07 -4.35
C ASP A 496 -17.14 -7.68 -4.64
N PHE A 497 -16.43 -6.62 -4.29
CA PHE A 497 -16.82 -5.25 -4.59
C PHE A 497 -16.59 -4.90 -6.05
N TRP A 498 -15.39 -5.14 -6.56
CA TRP A 498 -14.97 -4.69 -7.88
C TRP A 498 -15.76 -5.32 -9.01
N ASP A 499 -15.85 -6.66 -9.05
CA ASP A 499 -16.60 -7.37 -10.07
C ASP A 499 -18.09 -6.94 -10.08
N ARG A 500 -18.63 -6.64 -8.90
CA ARG A 500 -20.01 -6.21 -8.77
C ARG A 500 -20.19 -4.75 -9.21
N TRP A 501 -19.32 -3.84 -8.77
CA TRP A 501 -19.40 -2.44 -9.12
C TRP A 501 -19.12 -2.16 -10.59
N CYS A 502 -18.23 -2.91 -11.21
CA CYS A 502 -17.98 -2.83 -12.65
C CYS A 502 -19.23 -3.15 -13.52
N THR A 503 -20.27 -3.74 -12.94
CA THR A 503 -21.57 -3.87 -13.64
C THR A 503 -22.37 -2.58 -13.68
N ASN A 504 -22.01 -1.57 -12.88
CA ASN A 504 -22.60 -0.24 -12.91
C ASN A 504 -21.92 0.59 -14.01
N PRO A 505 -22.63 1.03 -15.07
CA PRO A 505 -22.03 1.79 -16.18
C PRO A 505 -21.47 3.15 -15.75
N LEU A 506 -21.92 3.68 -14.60
CA LEU A 506 -21.49 4.95 -14.03
C LEU A 506 -20.35 4.79 -13.00
N PHE A 507 -19.83 3.57 -12.80
CA PHE A 507 -18.74 3.35 -11.89
C PHE A 507 -17.44 3.90 -12.48
N ALA A 508 -16.82 4.84 -11.77
CA ALA A 508 -15.55 5.46 -12.14
C ALA A 508 -14.34 4.95 -11.31
N GLY A 509 -14.51 3.83 -10.59
CA GLY A 509 -13.49 3.34 -9.68
C GLY A 509 -13.65 3.91 -8.27
N GLY A 510 -12.59 3.86 -7.46
CA GLY A 510 -12.62 4.34 -6.08
C GLY A 510 -11.28 4.20 -5.37
N PHE A 511 -11.25 4.57 -4.07
CA PHE A 511 -10.02 4.59 -3.27
C PHE A 511 -10.16 3.67 -2.05
N ILE A 512 -9.28 2.66 -1.95
CA ILE A 512 -9.22 1.76 -0.78
C ILE A 512 -8.73 2.54 0.45
N TRP A 513 -9.29 2.28 1.61
CA TRP A 513 -8.76 2.69 2.90
C TRP A 513 -7.91 1.55 3.50
N VAL A 514 -6.66 1.68 3.78
CA VAL A 514 -5.69 2.75 3.56
C VAL A 514 -4.33 2.11 3.21
N TYR A 515 -3.36 2.90 2.77
CA TYR A 515 -2.07 2.40 2.26
C TYR A 515 -1.21 1.75 3.35
N CYS A 516 -1.01 2.41 4.47
CA CYS A 516 0.00 2.04 5.45
C CYS A 516 -0.52 2.20 6.88
N ASP A 517 -0.18 1.25 7.75
CA ASP A 517 -0.39 1.37 9.19
C ASP A 517 0.34 2.57 9.77
N GLU A 518 -0.30 3.32 10.66
CA GLU A 518 0.31 4.42 11.38
C GLU A 518 0.75 4.01 12.79
N ALA A 519 1.95 3.47 12.92
CA ALA A 519 2.53 3.09 14.20
C ALA A 519 3.88 3.79 14.43
N PRO A 520 3.89 5.01 15.00
CA PRO A 520 5.13 5.71 15.32
C PRO A 520 5.94 4.96 16.38
N LYS A 521 7.26 5.09 16.27
CA LYS A 521 8.18 4.60 17.30
C LYS A 521 8.13 5.52 18.51
N ARG A 522 7.51 5.05 19.59
CA ARG A 522 7.25 5.84 20.80
C ARG A 522 8.52 6.12 21.60
N SER A 523 8.99 7.36 21.60
CA SER A 523 10.14 7.80 22.40
C SER A 523 9.88 7.70 23.92
N ASP A 524 8.63 7.83 24.35
CA ASP A 524 8.18 7.77 25.74
C ASP A 524 7.87 6.35 26.24
N LYS A 525 7.78 5.37 25.32
CA LYS A 525 7.46 3.97 25.65
C LYS A 525 8.58 3.00 25.24
N GLY A 526 9.83 3.41 25.33
CA GLY A 526 10.98 2.53 25.06
C GLY A 526 11.14 2.14 23.59
N GLY A 527 10.51 2.85 22.64
CA GLY A 527 10.69 2.63 21.22
C GLY A 527 9.76 1.58 20.60
N ILE A 528 8.69 1.17 21.28
CA ILE A 528 7.68 0.29 20.70
C ILE A 528 6.95 0.99 19.54
N LEU A 529 6.40 0.21 18.60
CA LEU A 529 5.49 0.67 17.58
C LEU A 529 4.08 0.71 18.16
N ASP A 530 3.48 1.90 18.21
CA ASP A 530 2.16 2.12 18.84
C ASP A 530 1.14 2.57 17.78
N SER A 531 0.19 1.71 17.47
CA SER A 531 -0.91 1.99 16.52
C SER A 531 -2.17 2.55 17.20
N ASP A 532 -2.07 3.01 18.43
CA ASP A 532 -3.23 3.40 19.26
C ASP A 532 -4.33 2.32 19.25
N LYS A 533 -3.95 1.11 19.64
CA LYS A 533 -4.81 -0.09 19.66
C LYS A 533 -5.25 -0.46 18.23
N SER A 534 -6.58 -0.49 18.00
CA SER A 534 -7.18 -0.84 16.72
C SER A 534 -7.46 0.37 15.82
N ASN A 535 -6.99 1.58 16.17
CA ASN A 535 -7.35 2.76 15.40
C ASN A 535 -6.51 2.93 14.13
N ALA A 536 -5.23 2.59 14.18
CA ALA A 536 -4.31 2.87 13.09
C ALA A 536 -3.61 1.64 12.43
N PRO A 537 -3.90 0.35 12.80
CA PRO A 537 -3.40 -0.80 12.05
C PRO A 537 -4.43 -1.22 10.98
N ASP A 538 -4.64 -0.40 10.00
CA ASP A 538 -5.66 -0.52 8.96
C ASP A 538 -5.10 -0.39 7.54
N GLY A 539 -3.78 -0.43 7.41
CA GLY A 539 -3.06 -0.38 6.15
C GLY A 539 -3.06 -1.69 5.36
N VAL A 540 -2.75 -1.60 4.07
CA VAL A 540 -2.47 -2.75 3.20
C VAL A 540 -1.00 -3.13 3.22
N VAL A 541 -0.18 -2.28 3.82
CA VAL A 541 1.22 -2.54 4.18
C VAL A 541 1.46 -2.11 5.61
N GLY A 542 2.40 -2.77 6.28
CA GLY A 542 2.83 -2.41 7.63
C GLY A 542 3.52 -1.04 7.71
N PRO A 543 3.81 -0.55 8.93
CA PRO A 543 4.31 0.81 9.14
C PRO A 543 5.69 1.06 8.54
N ARG A 544 6.50 0.03 8.33
CA ARG A 544 7.80 0.08 7.61
C ARG A 544 7.71 -0.38 6.17
N ARG A 545 6.48 -0.47 5.61
CA ARG A 545 6.14 -0.93 4.25
C ARG A 545 6.34 -2.44 4.07
N GLU A 546 6.19 -3.20 5.12
CA GLU A 546 6.09 -4.66 5.06
C GLU A 546 4.88 -5.05 4.21
N LYS A 547 5.11 -5.87 3.20
CA LYS A 547 4.05 -6.32 2.30
C LYS A 547 3.19 -7.37 3.00
N GLU A 548 1.94 -7.04 3.25
CA GLU A 548 0.96 -7.93 3.85
C GLU A 548 0.15 -8.71 2.80
N GLY A 549 -0.77 -9.57 3.25
CA GLY A 549 -1.64 -10.33 2.37
C GLY A 549 -2.47 -9.44 1.43
N SER A 550 -2.94 -8.30 1.96
CA SER A 550 -3.69 -7.29 1.21
C SER A 550 -2.94 -6.74 0.01
N TYR A 551 -1.64 -6.47 0.15
CA TYR A 551 -0.78 -5.99 -0.95
C TYR A 551 -0.83 -6.94 -2.16
N TYR A 552 -0.66 -8.22 -1.93
CA TYR A 552 -0.63 -9.23 -3.01
C TYR A 552 -2.03 -9.50 -3.57
N ALA A 553 -3.05 -9.49 -2.71
CA ALA A 553 -4.44 -9.65 -3.13
C ALA A 553 -4.87 -8.53 -4.08
N ILE A 554 -4.57 -7.28 -3.73
CA ILE A 554 -4.85 -6.10 -4.57
C ILE A 554 -4.05 -6.17 -5.88
N ARG A 555 -2.75 -6.46 -5.80
CA ARG A 555 -1.89 -6.60 -6.98
C ARG A 555 -2.45 -7.60 -7.99
N ALA A 556 -2.93 -8.74 -7.53
CA ALA A 556 -3.50 -9.77 -8.40
C ALA A 556 -4.86 -9.36 -8.97
N GLN A 557 -5.72 -8.76 -8.14
CA GLN A 557 -7.09 -8.42 -8.54
C GLN A 557 -7.15 -7.21 -9.46
N TRP A 558 -6.24 -6.25 -9.30
CA TRP A 558 -6.12 -5.06 -10.15
C TRP A 558 -5.07 -5.17 -11.24
N SER A 559 -4.51 -6.37 -11.44
CA SER A 559 -3.61 -6.60 -12.57
C SER A 559 -4.26 -6.15 -13.89
N PRO A 560 -3.59 -5.35 -14.71
CA PRO A 560 -4.14 -4.93 -16.00
C PRO A 560 -4.20 -6.07 -17.03
N ILE A 561 -3.58 -7.20 -16.73
CA ILE A 561 -3.73 -8.46 -17.48
C ILE A 561 -4.43 -9.43 -16.55
N GLN A 562 -5.66 -9.82 -16.88
CA GLN A 562 -6.44 -10.75 -16.08
C GLN A 562 -6.51 -12.12 -16.74
N LEU A 563 -6.06 -13.16 -16.04
CA LEU A 563 -6.27 -14.54 -16.45
C LEU A 563 -7.68 -14.98 -16.06
N LYS A 564 -8.40 -15.54 -17.03
CA LYS A 564 -9.64 -16.28 -16.70
C LYS A 564 -9.29 -17.54 -15.92
N PRO A 565 -10.20 -18.07 -15.08
CA PRO A 565 -9.94 -19.27 -14.29
C PRO A 565 -9.36 -20.39 -15.14
N LEU A 566 -8.20 -20.89 -14.73
CA LEU A 566 -7.47 -21.94 -15.43
C LEU A 566 -7.37 -23.20 -14.56
N LEU A 567 -7.72 -24.33 -15.14
CA LEU A 567 -7.54 -25.65 -14.54
C LEU A 567 -6.65 -26.49 -15.46
N ILE A 568 -5.55 -27.00 -14.92
CA ILE A 568 -4.64 -27.88 -15.67
C ILE A 568 -5.22 -29.29 -15.69
N THR A 569 -6.00 -29.58 -16.73
CA THR A 569 -6.57 -30.92 -16.97
C THR A 569 -5.60 -31.81 -17.74
N ASN A 570 -5.93 -33.09 -17.92
CA ASN A 570 -5.15 -33.99 -18.77
C ASN A 570 -5.11 -33.54 -20.25
N HIS A 571 -6.09 -32.75 -20.69
CA HIS A 571 -6.22 -32.22 -22.05
C HIS A 571 -5.73 -30.77 -22.18
N PHE A 572 -5.09 -30.21 -21.13
CA PHE A 572 -4.51 -28.87 -21.22
C PHE A 572 -3.43 -28.85 -22.31
N ASP A 573 -3.58 -27.93 -23.26
CA ASP A 573 -2.77 -27.81 -24.48
C ASP A 573 -1.86 -26.57 -24.47
N GLY A 574 -1.74 -25.88 -23.33
CA GLY A 574 -0.97 -24.65 -23.18
C GLY A 574 -1.75 -23.37 -23.50
N SER A 575 -3.04 -23.48 -23.84
CA SER A 575 -3.89 -22.33 -24.16
C SER A 575 -4.66 -21.82 -22.94
N PHE A 576 -4.82 -20.51 -22.81
CA PHE A 576 -5.59 -19.85 -21.76
C PHE A 576 -6.12 -18.49 -22.20
N LEU A 577 -7.15 -17.99 -21.54
CA LEU A 577 -7.80 -16.73 -21.86
C LEU A 577 -7.26 -15.57 -21.01
N LEU A 578 -7.02 -14.44 -21.66
CA LEU A 578 -6.60 -13.18 -21.06
C LEU A 578 -7.62 -12.09 -21.37
N THR A 579 -7.89 -11.23 -20.39
CA THR A 579 -8.61 -9.97 -20.59
C THR A 579 -7.63 -8.81 -20.40
N ASN A 580 -7.64 -7.84 -21.31
CA ASN A 580 -6.87 -6.62 -21.22
C ASN A 580 -7.66 -5.54 -20.46
N GLU A 581 -7.23 -5.22 -19.24
CA GLU A 581 -7.78 -4.16 -18.39
C GLU A 581 -6.90 -2.88 -18.35
N TYR A 582 -5.93 -2.75 -19.24
CA TYR A 582 -5.24 -1.48 -19.47
C TYR A 582 -6.22 -0.43 -20.03
N THR A 583 -5.89 0.84 -19.81
CA THR A 583 -6.64 1.95 -20.40
C THR A 583 -6.13 2.30 -21.79
N PHE A 584 -4.81 2.20 -22.01
CA PHE A 584 -4.16 2.66 -23.25
C PHE A 584 -3.32 1.58 -23.94
N THR A 585 -2.79 0.60 -23.20
CA THR A 585 -1.77 -0.34 -23.70
C THR A 585 -2.41 -1.58 -24.34
N ASN A 586 -1.96 -1.95 -25.55
CA ASN A 586 -2.30 -3.22 -26.18
C ASN A 586 -1.40 -4.34 -25.65
N LEU A 587 -1.93 -5.56 -25.41
CA LEU A 587 -1.14 -6.65 -24.83
C LEU A 587 0.02 -7.15 -25.72
N LYS A 588 0.02 -6.88 -27.04
CA LYS A 588 1.16 -7.16 -27.91
C LYS A 588 2.45 -6.44 -27.48
N ASP A 589 2.32 -5.34 -26.75
CA ASP A 589 3.43 -4.54 -26.24
C ASP A 589 3.96 -5.06 -24.89
N CYS A 590 3.26 -6.02 -24.29
CA CYS A 590 3.63 -6.68 -23.03
C CYS A 590 4.36 -7.99 -23.31
N ARG A 591 4.94 -8.58 -22.28
CA ARG A 591 5.58 -9.90 -22.35
C ARG A 591 4.98 -10.84 -21.33
N MET A 592 5.03 -12.12 -21.58
CA MET A 592 4.65 -13.15 -20.63
C MET A 592 5.60 -14.34 -20.74
N SER A 593 5.91 -14.96 -19.60
CA SER A 593 6.71 -16.17 -19.51
C SER A 593 6.00 -17.26 -18.73
N TYR A 594 6.45 -18.49 -18.95
CA TYR A 594 6.05 -19.63 -18.14
C TYR A 594 7.27 -20.32 -17.53
N LYS A 595 7.05 -20.97 -16.38
CA LYS A 595 7.99 -21.91 -15.76
C LYS A 595 7.24 -23.14 -15.29
N VAL A 596 7.88 -24.29 -15.44
CA VAL A 596 7.43 -25.58 -14.88
C VAL A 596 8.36 -25.95 -13.75
N LEU A 597 7.82 -26.09 -12.57
CA LEU A 597 8.56 -26.29 -11.33
C LEU A 597 8.28 -27.66 -10.74
N THR A 598 9.31 -28.31 -10.19
CA THR A 598 9.15 -29.49 -9.32
C THR A 598 9.31 -29.08 -7.86
N CYS A 599 8.50 -29.63 -6.98
CA CYS A 599 8.53 -29.35 -5.55
C CYS A 599 8.98 -30.58 -4.77
N GLY A 600 9.83 -30.37 -3.77
CA GLY A 600 10.27 -31.42 -2.87
C GLY A 600 9.21 -31.78 -1.81
N THR A 601 9.46 -32.85 -1.08
CA THR A 601 8.65 -33.27 0.06
C THR A 601 9.55 -33.69 1.23
N PRO A 602 9.17 -33.38 2.47
CA PRO A 602 9.89 -33.86 3.65
C PRO A 602 10.10 -35.37 3.66
N LEU A 603 9.20 -36.17 3.07
CA LEU A 603 9.33 -37.61 2.93
C LEU A 603 10.57 -38.04 2.13
N GLN A 604 11.07 -37.20 1.26
CA GLN A 604 12.28 -37.42 0.46
C GLN A 604 13.49 -36.67 1.04
N GLY A 605 13.34 -36.01 2.19
CA GLY A 605 14.38 -35.18 2.79
C GLY A 605 14.71 -33.91 1.97
N ASN A 606 13.86 -33.54 1.02
CA ASN A 606 14.02 -32.37 0.20
C ASN A 606 12.80 -31.45 0.38
N THR A 607 13.02 -30.28 0.94
CA THR A 607 12.00 -29.26 1.14
C THR A 607 12.35 -27.94 0.43
N GLU A 608 13.17 -27.99 -0.60
CA GLU A 608 13.52 -26.82 -1.37
C GLU A 608 12.40 -26.38 -2.29
N THR A 609 12.25 -25.08 -2.43
CA THR A 609 11.42 -24.42 -3.43
C THR A 609 11.81 -24.89 -4.83
N GLY A 610 10.83 -25.12 -5.66
CA GLY A 610 10.85 -25.78 -6.92
C GLY A 610 12.06 -25.56 -7.83
N LYS A 611 12.64 -26.66 -8.27
CA LYS A 611 13.59 -26.63 -9.39
C LYS A 611 12.83 -26.37 -10.68
N VAL A 612 13.24 -25.38 -11.45
CA VAL A 612 12.75 -25.15 -12.81
C VAL A 612 13.22 -26.31 -13.70
N ILE A 613 12.27 -27.02 -14.32
CA ILE A 613 12.55 -28.11 -15.26
C ILE A 613 12.27 -27.72 -16.72
N ALA A 614 11.46 -26.67 -16.92
CA ALA A 614 11.26 -26.04 -18.21
C ALA A 614 10.82 -24.59 -18.02
N GLU A 615 11.21 -23.73 -18.93
CA GLU A 615 10.78 -22.33 -18.97
C GLU A 615 10.76 -21.81 -20.42
N GLY A 616 9.98 -20.78 -20.67
CA GLY A 616 9.91 -20.15 -22.00
C GLY A 616 9.00 -18.94 -22.05
N GLY A 617 8.94 -18.34 -23.25
CA GLY A 617 8.04 -17.23 -23.51
C GLY A 617 6.62 -17.72 -23.83
N VAL A 618 5.64 -16.88 -23.51
CA VAL A 618 4.25 -17.01 -23.94
C VAL A 618 3.99 -15.94 -25.00
N GLN A 619 3.49 -16.35 -26.16
CA GLN A 619 3.13 -15.41 -27.21
C GLN A 619 1.81 -14.72 -26.85
N LEU A 620 1.87 -13.41 -26.64
CA LEU A 620 0.70 -12.58 -26.43
C LEU A 620 0.15 -12.09 -27.78
N PRO A 621 -1.14 -12.30 -28.05
CA PRO A 621 -1.78 -11.74 -29.23
C PRO A 621 -2.04 -10.25 -29.08
N SER A 622 -2.41 -9.57 -30.18
CA SER A 622 -2.92 -8.20 -30.12
C SER A 622 -4.31 -8.21 -29.49
N ILE A 623 -4.40 -7.75 -28.27
CA ILE A 623 -5.67 -7.59 -27.52
C ILE A 623 -5.75 -6.13 -27.08
N ASN A 624 -6.74 -5.41 -27.56
CA ASN A 624 -6.96 -4.01 -27.22
C ASN A 624 -7.54 -3.89 -25.79
N PRO A 625 -7.44 -2.73 -25.16
CA PRO A 625 -8.12 -2.44 -23.90
C PRO A 625 -9.60 -2.85 -23.92
N GLY A 626 -10.04 -3.54 -22.86
CA GLY A 626 -11.40 -4.08 -22.71
C GLY A 626 -11.69 -5.39 -23.44
N GLU A 627 -10.79 -5.88 -24.30
CA GLU A 627 -10.99 -7.12 -25.05
C GLU A 627 -10.43 -8.36 -24.33
N THR A 628 -10.93 -9.52 -24.71
CA THR A 628 -10.45 -10.84 -24.28
C THR A 628 -9.91 -11.62 -25.48
N GLY A 629 -8.78 -12.28 -25.29
CA GLY A 629 -8.16 -13.11 -26.31
C GLY A 629 -7.48 -14.34 -25.72
N THR A 630 -7.02 -15.24 -26.60
CA THR A 630 -6.33 -16.47 -26.22
C THR A 630 -4.82 -16.30 -26.35
N ALA A 631 -4.08 -16.56 -25.27
CA ALA A 631 -2.64 -16.74 -25.31
C ALA A 631 -2.30 -18.25 -25.28
N ARG A 632 -1.12 -18.59 -25.76
CA ARG A 632 -0.66 -19.97 -25.82
C ARG A 632 0.86 -20.06 -25.68
N PHE A 633 1.32 -21.17 -25.11
CA PHE A 633 2.72 -21.60 -25.18
C PHE A 633 2.77 -23.09 -25.55
N GLU A 634 3.86 -23.52 -26.15
CA GLU A 634 4.07 -24.92 -26.44
C GLU A 634 4.42 -25.67 -25.15
N LEU A 635 3.67 -26.73 -24.89
CA LEU A 635 3.92 -27.57 -23.69
C LEU A 635 5.24 -28.32 -23.89
N PRO A 636 6.23 -28.18 -22.99
CA PRO A 636 7.44 -28.99 -23.04
C PRO A 636 7.13 -30.43 -22.71
N ASP A 637 7.93 -31.38 -23.26
CA ASP A 637 7.78 -32.83 -23.04
C ASP A 637 7.77 -33.15 -21.53
N SER A 638 8.58 -32.42 -20.73
CA SER A 638 8.67 -32.56 -19.27
C SER A 638 7.50 -31.94 -18.51
N PHE A 639 6.50 -31.36 -19.18
CA PHE A 639 5.41 -30.64 -18.50
C PHE A 639 4.73 -31.45 -17.39
N ARG A 640 4.44 -32.72 -17.69
CA ARG A 640 3.77 -33.60 -16.72
C ARG A 640 4.69 -34.16 -15.62
N GLU A 641 5.96 -33.91 -15.71
CA GLU A 641 6.93 -34.20 -14.65
C GLU A 641 6.98 -33.09 -13.58
N GLY A 642 6.49 -31.90 -13.94
CA GLY A 642 6.37 -30.76 -13.04
C GLY A 642 5.24 -30.91 -12.03
N ASP A 643 5.31 -30.12 -10.99
CA ASP A 643 4.29 -30.03 -9.95
C ASP A 643 3.49 -28.72 -10.04
N ILE A 644 4.13 -27.64 -10.49
CA ILE A 644 3.53 -26.29 -10.59
C ILE A 644 3.85 -25.67 -11.95
N LEU A 645 2.83 -25.13 -12.60
CA LEU A 645 2.96 -24.16 -13.69
C LEU A 645 2.92 -22.75 -13.10
N GLU A 646 3.96 -21.94 -13.33
CA GLU A 646 3.99 -20.51 -13.07
C GLU A 646 3.85 -19.73 -14.38
N LEU A 647 2.98 -18.74 -14.41
CA LEU A 647 2.83 -17.77 -15.49
C LEU A 647 3.15 -16.40 -14.92
N GLU A 648 3.98 -15.59 -15.59
CA GLU A 648 4.32 -14.25 -15.16
C GLU A 648 4.19 -13.26 -16.31
N ALA A 649 3.49 -12.14 -16.07
CA ALA A 649 3.31 -11.07 -17.02
C ALA A 649 4.20 -9.87 -16.69
N PHE A 650 4.70 -9.23 -17.74
CA PHE A 650 5.57 -8.06 -17.67
C PHE A 650 5.03 -6.95 -18.58
N ASP A 651 5.17 -5.72 -18.16
CA ASP A 651 4.87 -4.55 -18.97
C ASP A 651 5.90 -4.37 -20.12
N LYS A 652 5.69 -3.35 -20.92
CA LYS A 652 6.58 -3.02 -22.04
C LYS A 652 8.00 -2.62 -21.62
N GLU A 653 8.19 -2.17 -20.39
CA GLU A 653 9.49 -1.86 -19.78
C GLU A 653 10.16 -3.11 -19.18
N GLY A 654 9.46 -4.22 -19.10
CA GLY A 654 9.94 -5.48 -18.52
C GLY A 654 9.76 -5.59 -17.01
N LYS A 655 8.94 -4.71 -16.40
CA LYS A 655 8.59 -4.79 -14.98
C LYS A 655 7.49 -5.83 -14.78
N SER A 656 7.63 -6.69 -13.76
CA SER A 656 6.61 -7.68 -13.40
C SER A 656 5.30 -7.02 -12.98
N ILE A 657 4.22 -7.39 -13.64
CA ILE A 657 2.86 -6.95 -13.38
C ILE A 657 2.21 -7.85 -12.33
N CYS A 658 2.19 -9.15 -12.64
CA CYS A 658 1.59 -10.17 -11.80
C CYS A 658 2.11 -11.56 -12.19
N ASN A 659 2.07 -12.49 -11.24
CA ASN A 659 2.33 -13.90 -11.49
C ASN A 659 1.17 -14.75 -10.98
N TRP A 660 0.95 -15.89 -11.62
CA TRP A 660 -0.07 -16.87 -11.27
C TRP A 660 0.55 -18.25 -11.28
N THR A 661 0.15 -19.07 -10.31
CA THR A 661 0.63 -20.44 -10.22
C THR A 661 -0.53 -21.41 -10.19
N TYR A 662 -0.36 -22.52 -10.88
CA TYR A 662 -1.36 -23.59 -11.00
C TYR A 662 -0.74 -24.93 -10.69
N PRO A 663 -1.38 -25.79 -9.88
CA PRO A 663 -0.90 -27.14 -9.66
C PRO A 663 -1.11 -27.97 -10.94
N ILE A 664 -0.07 -28.67 -11.37
CA ILE A 664 -0.15 -29.59 -12.51
C ILE A 664 -0.79 -30.92 -12.09
N HIS A 665 -0.63 -31.25 -10.81
CA HIS A 665 -1.19 -32.46 -10.22
C HIS A 665 -1.99 -32.13 -8.96
N LEU A 666 -3.12 -32.78 -8.79
CA LEU A 666 -3.87 -32.80 -7.54
C LEU A 666 -3.07 -33.47 -6.43
N VAL A 667 -3.41 -33.21 -5.18
CA VAL A 667 -2.69 -33.66 -3.97
C VAL A 667 -2.44 -35.17 -3.99
N LYS A 668 -3.47 -35.97 -4.27
CA LYS A 668 -3.34 -37.45 -4.34
C LYS A 668 -2.28 -37.87 -5.35
N ARG A 669 -2.34 -37.34 -6.57
CA ARG A 669 -1.39 -37.66 -7.65
C ARG A 669 0.04 -37.22 -7.35
N TYR A 670 0.18 -36.06 -6.72
CA TYR A 670 1.48 -35.56 -6.25
C TYR A 670 2.11 -36.59 -5.31
N PHE A 671 1.39 -37.05 -4.29
CA PHE A 671 1.92 -38.05 -3.36
C PHE A 671 2.18 -39.42 -4.00
N GLU A 672 1.31 -39.89 -4.87
CA GLU A 672 1.55 -41.12 -5.62
C GLU A 672 2.89 -41.06 -6.37
N ARG A 673 3.22 -39.93 -6.98
CA ARG A 673 4.51 -39.73 -7.67
C ARG A 673 5.68 -39.63 -6.73
N LYS A 674 5.53 -38.98 -5.56
CA LYS A 674 6.62 -38.78 -4.59
C LYS A 674 6.85 -39.99 -3.68
N LEU A 675 5.84 -40.81 -3.45
CA LEU A 675 5.92 -41.99 -2.60
C LEU A 675 6.35 -43.27 -3.32
N THR A 676 6.40 -43.28 -4.64
CA THR A 676 6.89 -44.44 -5.45
C THR A 676 8.39 -44.63 -5.26
N GLN A 677 8.88 -44.71 -4.04
CA GLN A 677 10.24 -45.18 -3.75
C GLN A 677 10.23 -46.66 -3.52
N ALA A 678 11.33 -47.32 -3.89
CA ALA A 678 11.51 -48.75 -3.65
C ALA A 678 11.25 -49.06 -2.17
N ALA A 679 10.49 -50.17 -1.96
CA ALA A 679 10.28 -50.65 -0.60
C ALA A 679 11.61 -50.79 0.15
N PRO A 680 11.68 -50.33 1.40
CA PRO A 680 12.90 -50.46 2.16
C PRO A 680 13.37 -51.91 2.29
N THR A 681 14.63 -52.13 2.08
CA THR A 681 15.22 -53.47 2.18
C THR A 681 16.30 -53.43 3.31
N PRO A 682 16.14 -54.19 4.39
CA PRO A 682 15.06 -55.17 4.67
C PRO A 682 13.75 -54.49 5.04
N ALA A 683 12.63 -55.19 4.84
CA ALA A 683 11.30 -54.71 5.23
C ALA A 683 11.27 -54.48 6.75
N PRO A 684 10.63 -53.34 7.19
CA PRO A 684 10.56 -53.04 8.62
C PRO A 684 9.67 -54.05 9.35
N PRO A 685 9.87 -54.23 10.65
CA PRO A 685 9.01 -55.07 11.50
C PRO A 685 7.54 -54.60 11.39
N LYS A 686 6.60 -55.56 11.50
CA LYS A 686 5.18 -55.22 11.45
C LYS A 686 4.79 -54.33 12.62
N ALA A 687 3.98 -53.34 12.34
CA ALA A 687 3.37 -52.53 13.39
C ALA A 687 2.36 -53.33 14.17
N GLU A 688 2.32 -53.08 15.47
CA GLU A 688 1.47 -53.78 16.44
C GLU A 688 0.35 -52.85 16.93
N ALA A 689 -0.80 -53.46 17.27
CA ALA A 689 -1.91 -52.80 17.94
C ALA A 689 -2.22 -53.54 19.22
N ARG A 690 -2.36 -52.78 20.32
CA ARG A 690 -2.72 -53.28 21.63
C ARG A 690 -3.89 -52.45 22.19
N GLN A 691 -4.89 -53.15 22.77
CA GLN A 691 -6.01 -52.48 23.42
C GLN A 691 -6.13 -52.99 24.84
N THR A 692 -6.25 -52.05 25.77
CA THR A 692 -6.51 -52.29 27.20
C THR A 692 -7.79 -51.58 27.58
N ALA A 693 -8.20 -51.68 28.86
CA ALA A 693 -9.37 -50.94 29.35
C ALA A 693 -9.22 -49.42 29.25
N ASP A 694 -8.00 -48.90 29.45
CA ASP A 694 -7.75 -47.46 29.59
C ASP A 694 -7.06 -46.84 28.36
N ALA A 695 -6.44 -47.66 27.50
CA ALA A 695 -5.62 -47.16 26.42
C ALA A 695 -5.63 -48.07 25.17
N ILE A 696 -5.44 -47.44 24.02
CA ILE A 696 -5.17 -48.13 22.75
C ILE A 696 -3.81 -47.68 22.26
N GLU A 697 -2.94 -48.60 21.96
CA GLU A 697 -1.59 -48.37 21.47
C GLU A 697 -1.42 -48.87 20.05
N LEU A 698 -0.91 -48.06 19.16
CA LEU A 698 -0.35 -48.45 17.87
C LEU A 698 1.18 -48.19 17.89
N LYS A 699 1.96 -49.21 17.57
CA LYS A 699 3.41 -49.15 17.69
C LYS A 699 4.10 -49.76 16.47
N SER A 700 5.01 -49.02 15.85
CA SER A 700 5.97 -49.48 14.86
C SER A 700 7.37 -49.48 15.45
N SER A 701 8.39 -49.84 14.70
CA SER A 701 9.79 -49.69 15.13
C SER A 701 10.24 -48.27 15.37
N LYS A 702 9.52 -47.26 14.82
CA LYS A 702 9.91 -45.84 14.87
C LYS A 702 8.93 -44.98 15.68
N VAL A 703 7.67 -45.28 15.65
CA VAL A 703 6.61 -44.43 16.22
C VAL A 703 5.67 -45.26 17.11
N CYS A 704 5.33 -44.70 18.26
CA CYS A 704 4.31 -45.21 19.15
C CYS A 704 3.26 -44.11 19.37
N VAL A 705 1.97 -44.48 19.23
CA VAL A 705 0.83 -43.59 19.46
C VAL A 705 -0.10 -44.23 20.45
N THR A 706 -0.39 -43.57 21.52
CA THR A 706 -1.33 -44.01 22.56
C THR A 706 -2.57 -43.13 22.52
N PHE A 707 -3.71 -43.75 22.47
CA PHE A 707 -5.03 -43.13 22.50
C PHE A 707 -5.73 -43.43 23.83
N ASP A 708 -6.54 -42.52 24.28
CA ASP A 708 -7.47 -42.70 25.37
C ASP A 708 -8.61 -43.63 24.98
N ALA A 709 -8.82 -44.74 25.66
CA ALA A 709 -9.84 -45.73 25.29
C ALA A 709 -11.28 -45.20 25.46
N ALA A 710 -11.49 -44.26 26.40
CA ALA A 710 -12.80 -43.70 26.67
C ALA A 710 -13.21 -42.62 25.65
N THR A 711 -12.25 -41.91 25.07
CA THR A 711 -12.52 -40.78 24.16
C THR A 711 -12.05 -41.03 22.75
N GLY A 712 -11.06 -41.92 22.53
CA GLY A 712 -10.40 -42.15 21.26
C GLY A 712 -9.40 -41.03 20.86
N MET A 713 -9.13 -40.10 21.75
CA MET A 713 -8.20 -39.00 21.52
C MET A 713 -6.76 -39.42 21.75
N ILE A 714 -5.84 -38.74 21.09
CA ILE A 714 -4.41 -38.91 21.32
C ILE A 714 -4.07 -38.51 22.74
N ARG A 715 -3.36 -39.38 23.46
CA ARG A 715 -2.73 -39.11 24.75
C ARG A 715 -1.25 -38.83 24.60
N HIS A 716 -0.57 -39.58 23.74
CA HIS A 716 0.86 -39.56 23.67
C HIS A 716 1.37 -40.02 22.30
N ILE A 717 2.33 -39.34 21.76
CA ILE A 717 3.03 -39.76 20.54
C ILE A 717 4.53 -39.71 20.81
N THR A 718 5.26 -40.78 20.45
CA THR A 718 6.71 -40.76 20.42
C THR A 718 7.26 -41.18 19.08
N SER A 719 8.40 -40.60 18.71
CA SER A 719 9.23 -41.00 17.58
C SER A 719 10.61 -41.36 18.10
N GLY A 720 10.89 -42.65 18.15
CA GLY A 720 12.00 -43.13 18.93
C GLY A 720 11.87 -42.79 20.43
N GLU A 721 12.85 -42.11 20.98
CA GLU A 721 12.84 -41.60 22.36
C GLU A 721 12.25 -40.19 22.49
N THR A 722 11.91 -39.54 21.37
CA THR A 722 11.45 -38.14 21.37
C THR A 722 9.94 -38.09 21.45
N GLU A 723 9.40 -37.35 22.42
CA GLU A 723 7.99 -37.06 22.53
C GLU A 723 7.56 -35.98 21.53
N VAL A 724 6.43 -36.22 20.83
CA VAL A 724 5.73 -35.20 20.05
C VAL A 724 4.56 -34.71 20.89
N PRO A 725 4.64 -33.53 21.47
CA PRO A 725 3.81 -33.13 22.63
C PRO A 725 2.42 -32.64 22.26
N PHE A 726 1.66 -33.41 21.50
CA PHE A 726 0.23 -33.14 21.36
C PHE A 726 -0.46 -33.34 22.70
N LYS A 727 -1.36 -32.43 23.07
CA LYS A 727 -2.10 -32.47 24.34
C LYS A 727 -3.47 -33.10 24.19
N ASP A 728 -4.07 -33.01 23.02
CA ASP A 728 -5.40 -33.53 22.71
C ASP A 728 -5.60 -33.66 21.18
N GLY A 729 -6.80 -34.09 20.80
CA GLY A 729 -7.26 -34.17 19.42
C GLY A 729 -7.46 -35.62 18.97
N PRO A 730 -8.22 -35.77 17.90
CA PRO A 730 -8.86 -34.74 17.07
C PRO A 730 -10.14 -34.20 17.71
N VAL A 731 -10.24 -32.88 17.80
CA VAL A 731 -11.44 -32.17 18.29
C VAL A 731 -12.18 -31.55 17.09
N ALA A 732 -13.49 -31.82 16.97
CA ALA A 732 -14.29 -31.27 15.88
C ALA A 732 -14.52 -29.77 16.05
N VAL A 733 -14.32 -29.01 14.98
CA VAL A 733 -14.58 -27.57 14.93
C VAL A 733 -15.83 -27.32 14.10
N GLY A 734 -16.70 -26.42 14.59
CA GLY A 734 -17.93 -26.01 13.89
C GLY A 734 -19.09 -26.98 14.03
N MET A 735 -18.90 -28.10 14.68
CA MET A 735 -19.93 -29.13 14.90
C MET A 735 -19.78 -29.71 16.32
N LYS A 736 -20.91 -30.07 16.94
CA LYS A 736 -20.88 -30.75 18.24
C LYS A 736 -20.57 -32.25 18.04
N MET A 737 -19.58 -32.75 18.72
CA MET A 737 -19.19 -34.15 18.73
C MET A 737 -19.26 -34.68 20.16
N ARG A 738 -19.72 -35.94 20.31
CA ARG A 738 -19.61 -36.69 21.56
C ARG A 738 -18.35 -37.55 21.47
N TYR A 739 -17.43 -37.34 22.41
CA TYR A 739 -16.14 -38.02 22.43
C TYR A 739 -16.17 -39.34 23.19
N GLU A 740 -17.27 -40.08 23.08
CA GLU A 740 -17.43 -41.42 23.62
C GLU A 740 -17.66 -42.34 22.43
N PRO A 741 -16.68 -43.15 22.00
CA PRO A 741 -16.86 -44.08 20.90
C PRO A 741 -17.97 -45.07 21.20
N SER A 742 -18.93 -45.18 20.31
CA SER A 742 -19.95 -46.20 20.39
C SER A 742 -19.44 -47.62 20.01
N LEU A 743 -18.31 -47.63 19.33
CA LEU A 743 -17.56 -48.82 18.94
C LEU A 743 -16.09 -48.44 18.81
N SER A 744 -15.22 -49.25 19.43
CA SER A 744 -13.79 -49.09 19.39
C SER A 744 -13.11 -50.43 19.23
N TYR A 745 -12.25 -50.56 18.21
CA TYR A 745 -11.53 -51.82 17.97
C TYR A 745 -10.20 -51.59 17.24
N THR A 746 -9.30 -52.53 17.41
CA THR A 746 -8.02 -52.56 16.70
C THR A 746 -8.00 -53.76 15.72
N ARG A 747 -7.23 -53.61 14.63
CA ARG A 747 -6.95 -54.68 13.67
C ARG A 747 -5.59 -54.53 13.04
N HIS A 748 -5.06 -55.58 12.48
CA HIS A 748 -3.83 -55.55 11.69
C HIS A 748 -4.15 -55.56 10.20
N SER A 749 -3.31 -54.97 9.41
CA SER A 749 -3.27 -55.04 7.94
C SER A 749 -1.92 -55.51 7.47
N SER A 750 -1.75 -55.78 6.16
CA SER A 750 -0.48 -56.19 5.58
C SER A 750 0.61 -55.12 5.75
N ASP A 751 0.20 -53.86 5.79
CA ASP A 751 1.07 -52.67 5.80
C ASP A 751 1.08 -51.89 7.15
N GLY A 752 0.38 -52.40 8.18
CA GLY A 752 0.34 -51.69 9.46
C GLY A 752 -0.70 -52.14 10.47
N ALA A 753 -0.77 -51.37 11.55
CA ALA A 753 -1.75 -51.51 12.62
C ALA A 753 -2.83 -50.44 12.52
N ILE A 754 -4.09 -50.81 12.80
CA ILE A 754 -5.25 -49.93 12.62
C ILE A 754 -6.04 -49.83 13.93
N TYR A 755 -6.42 -48.62 14.30
CA TYR A 755 -7.41 -48.30 15.33
C TYR A 755 -8.62 -47.62 14.69
N CYS A 756 -9.81 -48.11 14.95
CA CYS A 756 -11.07 -47.55 14.47
C CYS A 756 -11.96 -47.16 15.65
N ALA A 757 -12.40 -45.91 15.68
CA ALA A 757 -13.40 -45.43 16.62
C ALA A 757 -14.65 -44.94 15.85
N LYS A 758 -15.83 -45.40 16.23
CA LYS A 758 -17.12 -44.88 15.73
C LYS A 758 -17.75 -43.99 16.77
N TYR A 759 -18.22 -42.85 16.38
CA TYR A 759 -18.82 -41.87 17.26
C TYR A 759 -20.28 -41.59 16.93
N LYS A 760 -20.94 -40.85 17.81
CA LYS A 760 -22.24 -40.24 17.55
C LYS A 760 -22.11 -38.75 17.44
N GLY A 761 -22.71 -38.14 16.46
CA GLY A 761 -22.68 -36.68 16.26
C GLY A 761 -21.92 -36.25 15.01
N ALA A 762 -21.02 -35.29 15.12
CA ALA A 762 -20.30 -34.67 14.01
C ALA A 762 -19.36 -35.62 13.24
N ALA A 763 -18.78 -36.59 13.93
CA ALA A 763 -17.98 -37.62 13.29
C ALA A 763 -18.69 -38.95 13.35
N ASP A 764 -18.75 -39.66 12.22
CA ASP A 764 -19.21 -41.05 12.20
C ASP A 764 -18.10 -41.99 12.63
N SER A 765 -16.91 -41.82 12.07
CA SER A 765 -15.76 -42.63 12.44
C SER A 765 -14.45 -41.84 12.23
N ILE A 766 -13.48 -42.19 13.07
CA ILE A 766 -12.09 -41.80 12.91
C ILE A 766 -11.27 -43.08 12.88
N VAL A 767 -10.53 -43.28 11.81
CA VAL A 767 -9.68 -44.45 11.61
C VAL A 767 -8.22 -43.99 11.59
N TRP A 768 -7.46 -44.57 12.49
CA TRP A 768 -6.02 -44.37 12.57
C TRP A 768 -5.30 -45.58 12.02
N ARG A 769 -4.28 -45.36 11.19
CA ARG A 769 -3.44 -46.44 10.67
C ARG A 769 -1.98 -46.04 10.81
N LEU A 770 -1.23 -46.79 11.58
CA LEU A 770 0.21 -46.66 11.70
C LEU A 770 0.87 -47.70 10.76
N THR A 771 1.62 -47.23 9.78
CA THR A 771 2.32 -48.14 8.86
C THR A 771 3.55 -48.77 9.51
N ASN A 772 4.03 -49.87 8.89
CA ASN A 772 5.28 -50.54 9.36
C ASN A 772 6.50 -49.57 9.34
N GLU A 773 6.52 -48.61 8.41
CA GLU A 773 7.56 -47.57 8.25
C GLU A 773 7.43 -46.45 9.28
N GLY A 774 6.31 -46.35 9.99
CA GLY A 774 6.09 -45.33 11.02
C GLY A 774 5.32 -44.10 10.55
N LEU A 775 4.57 -44.15 9.45
CA LEU A 775 3.65 -43.08 9.03
C LEU A 775 2.29 -43.32 9.69
N LEU A 776 1.80 -42.26 10.38
CA LEU A 776 0.49 -42.27 11.00
C LEU A 776 -0.54 -41.63 10.06
N TYR A 777 -1.54 -42.38 9.63
CA TYR A 777 -2.66 -41.87 8.84
C TYR A 777 -3.89 -41.69 9.73
N MET A 778 -4.68 -40.67 9.43
CA MET A 778 -5.98 -40.39 10.04
C MET A 778 -7.00 -40.20 8.92
N ASP A 779 -8.03 -41.04 8.91
CA ASP A 779 -9.19 -40.88 8.04
C ASP A 779 -10.43 -40.62 8.93
N ALA A 780 -11.04 -39.43 8.74
CA ALA A 780 -12.22 -39.03 9.51
C ALA A 780 -13.41 -38.85 8.58
N ILE A 781 -14.55 -39.49 8.89
CA ILE A 781 -15.81 -39.26 8.24
C ILE A 781 -16.62 -38.29 9.10
N LEU A 782 -16.75 -37.06 8.59
CA LEU A 782 -17.54 -36.01 9.24
C LEU A 782 -18.93 -35.97 8.57
N LEU A 783 -19.99 -36.05 9.36
CA LEU A 783 -21.38 -36.06 8.89
C LEU A 783 -22.08 -34.79 9.37
N ASN A 784 -22.63 -34.03 8.44
CA ASN A 784 -23.64 -33.04 8.75
C ASN A 784 -25.00 -33.68 8.86
N ARG A 785 -25.39 -34.12 10.06
CA ARG A 785 -26.75 -34.55 10.34
C ARG A 785 -27.53 -33.31 10.79
N GLY A 786 -28.19 -32.63 9.84
CA GLY A 786 -29.14 -31.57 10.17
C GLY A 786 -30.10 -32.04 11.26
N SER A 787 -30.51 -31.15 12.15
CA SER A 787 -31.60 -31.42 13.08
C SER A 787 -32.80 -31.89 12.28
N GLY A 788 -33.27 -33.12 12.48
CA GLY A 788 -34.23 -33.80 11.64
C GLY A 788 -35.62 -33.15 11.53
N GLY A 789 -35.69 -32.05 10.83
CA GLY A 789 -36.92 -31.43 10.34
C GLY A 789 -37.32 -32.07 9.04
N SER A 790 -38.61 -32.41 8.91
CA SER A 790 -39.18 -33.16 7.79
C SER A 790 -39.48 -32.32 6.53
N GLY A 791 -38.85 -31.17 6.35
CA GLY A 791 -39.09 -30.28 5.22
C GLY A 791 -37.81 -29.93 4.47
N PHE A 792 -37.85 -29.82 3.16
CA PHE A 792 -36.72 -29.48 2.28
C PHE A 792 -36.16 -28.06 2.61
N ASP A 793 -36.98 -27.19 3.17
CA ASP A 793 -36.62 -25.81 3.51
C ASP A 793 -35.91 -25.66 4.87
N ASP A 794 -36.26 -26.50 5.87
CA ASP A 794 -35.64 -26.48 7.20
C ASP A 794 -34.22 -27.05 7.21
N ALA A 795 -33.95 -28.02 6.32
CA ALA A 795 -32.64 -28.66 6.23
C ALA A 795 -31.55 -27.74 5.66
N PHE A 796 -31.92 -26.70 4.92
CA PHE A 796 -30.99 -25.74 4.32
C PHE A 796 -30.66 -24.58 5.26
N MET A 797 -31.55 -24.17 6.15
CA MET A 797 -31.38 -23.00 7.03
C MET A 797 -30.70 -23.33 8.34
N ASP A 798 -30.90 -24.55 8.89
CA ASP A 798 -30.30 -24.96 10.15
C ASP A 798 -28.92 -25.60 10.07
N SER A 799 -28.38 -25.75 8.87
CA SER A 799 -27.12 -26.48 8.62
C SER A 799 -25.96 -25.60 8.15
N GLN A 800 -25.95 -24.30 8.43
CA GLN A 800 -24.81 -23.46 8.10
C GLN A 800 -23.59 -23.83 8.95
N ILE A 801 -22.66 -24.56 8.36
CA ILE A 801 -21.36 -24.86 8.93
C ILE A 801 -20.36 -23.84 8.44
N PHE A 802 -20.02 -22.88 9.30
CA PHE A 802 -19.01 -21.86 8.95
C PHE A 802 -17.59 -22.43 8.93
N ASN A 803 -17.30 -23.42 9.77
CA ASN A 803 -16.03 -24.12 9.87
C ASN A 803 -16.25 -25.59 10.06
N LEU A 804 -15.72 -26.43 9.16
CA LEU A 804 -15.68 -27.88 9.33
C LEU A 804 -14.23 -28.33 9.36
N GLY A 805 -13.81 -28.95 10.47
CA GLY A 805 -12.42 -29.40 10.59
C GLY A 805 -12.17 -30.15 11.87
N LEU A 806 -10.94 -30.60 12.03
CA LEU A 806 -10.41 -31.23 13.24
C LEU A 806 -9.23 -30.41 13.74
N THR A 807 -9.19 -30.16 15.05
CA THR A 807 -8.11 -29.42 15.68
C THR A 807 -7.36 -30.29 16.67
N PHE A 808 -6.11 -29.93 16.89
CA PHE A 808 -5.18 -30.55 17.82
C PHE A 808 -4.46 -29.46 18.61
N SER A 809 -4.24 -29.67 19.89
CA SER A 809 -3.48 -28.75 20.73
C SER A 809 -2.01 -29.16 20.76
N TYR A 810 -1.16 -28.19 20.44
CA TYR A 810 0.30 -28.31 20.47
C TYR A 810 0.88 -27.14 21.29
N PRO A 811 1.87 -27.35 22.17
CA PRO A 811 2.42 -26.28 23.00
C PRO A 811 3.09 -25.19 22.16
N GLU A 812 2.62 -23.95 22.30
CA GLU A 812 3.10 -22.81 21.53
C GLU A 812 4.60 -22.57 21.67
N GLN A 813 5.14 -22.74 22.88
CA GLN A 813 6.58 -22.57 23.16
C GLN A 813 7.48 -23.58 22.42
N ASN A 814 6.93 -24.60 21.81
CA ASN A 814 7.67 -25.57 21.02
C ASN A 814 7.67 -25.23 19.51
N CYS A 815 6.96 -24.18 19.11
CA CYS A 815 6.90 -23.75 17.72
C CYS A 815 7.91 -22.65 17.44
N SER A 816 8.89 -22.91 16.57
CA SER A 816 9.88 -21.92 16.11
C SER A 816 9.61 -21.43 14.69
N GLY A 817 8.75 -22.11 13.94
CA GLY A 817 8.42 -21.76 12.56
C GLY A 817 7.48 -22.76 11.89
N MET A 818 7.19 -22.48 10.65
CA MET A 818 6.39 -23.37 9.80
C MET A 818 6.92 -23.33 8.37
N LYS A 819 7.03 -24.51 7.77
CA LYS A 819 7.29 -24.69 6.35
C LYS A 819 6.17 -25.47 5.71
N TRP A 820 5.66 -25.03 4.55
CA TRP A 820 4.55 -25.72 3.92
C TRP A 820 4.60 -25.65 2.40
N MET A 821 4.01 -26.64 1.74
CA MET A 821 3.66 -26.62 0.33
C MET A 821 2.15 -26.44 0.21
N GLY A 822 1.77 -25.40 -0.49
CA GLY A 822 0.39 -24.96 -0.67
C GLY A 822 0.36 -23.53 -1.18
N ARG A 823 -0.74 -22.84 -0.96
CA ARG A 823 -0.83 -21.41 -1.26
C ARG A 823 -0.15 -20.57 -0.16
N GLY A 824 0.58 -19.56 -0.58
CA GLY A 824 1.31 -18.65 0.29
C GLY A 824 1.83 -17.43 -0.48
N PRO A 825 2.75 -16.63 0.12
CA PRO A 825 3.46 -16.85 1.40
C PRO A 825 2.72 -16.37 2.66
N TYR A 826 1.51 -15.86 2.55
CA TYR A 826 0.77 -15.26 3.65
C TYR A 826 -0.55 -16.01 3.91
N ARG A 827 -1.14 -15.75 5.07
CA ARG A 827 -2.45 -16.30 5.46
C ARG A 827 -3.57 -15.80 4.55
N VAL A 828 -4.64 -16.56 4.45
CA VAL A 828 -5.81 -16.22 3.65
C VAL A 828 -7.10 -16.43 4.44
N TRP A 829 -8.21 -15.94 3.89
CA TRP A 829 -9.55 -16.36 4.31
C TRP A 829 -10.00 -17.59 3.50
N LYS A 830 -10.83 -18.43 4.09
CA LYS A 830 -11.29 -19.67 3.45
C LYS A 830 -11.94 -19.45 2.07
N ASN A 831 -12.61 -18.35 1.88
CA ASN A 831 -13.32 -17.99 0.66
C ASN A 831 -12.63 -16.92 -0.18
N ARG A 832 -11.47 -16.42 0.23
CA ARG A 832 -10.74 -15.32 -0.42
C ARG A 832 -9.25 -15.60 -0.41
N ILE A 833 -8.77 -16.17 -1.50
CA ILE A 833 -7.38 -16.63 -1.66
C ILE A 833 -6.62 -15.89 -2.76
N ALA A 834 -7.16 -14.76 -3.22
CA ALA A 834 -6.54 -13.97 -4.28
C ALA A 834 -5.12 -13.50 -3.89
N GLY A 835 -4.24 -13.48 -4.87
CA GLY A 835 -2.83 -13.04 -4.72
C GLY A 835 -1.89 -14.10 -4.17
N THR A 836 -2.39 -15.20 -3.59
CA THR A 836 -1.53 -16.30 -3.16
C THR A 836 -1.10 -17.20 -4.32
N ASN A 837 0.09 -17.73 -4.21
CA ASN A 837 0.69 -18.63 -5.20
C ASN A 837 0.98 -20.00 -4.60
N TYR A 838 0.93 -21.05 -5.44
CA TYR A 838 1.44 -22.36 -5.05
C TYR A 838 2.96 -22.34 -4.97
N GLY A 839 3.51 -22.92 -3.92
CA GLY A 839 4.95 -22.99 -3.70
C GLY A 839 5.29 -23.72 -2.41
N ILE A 840 6.56 -23.76 -2.09
CA ILE A 840 7.06 -24.12 -0.76
C ILE A 840 7.44 -22.82 -0.06
N TRP A 841 6.82 -22.59 1.09
CA TRP A 841 6.92 -21.36 1.85
C TRP A 841 7.46 -21.63 3.25
N HIS A 842 8.09 -20.63 3.86
CA HIS A 842 8.56 -20.68 5.23
C HIS A 842 8.22 -19.37 5.95
N LYS A 843 7.87 -19.49 7.23
CA LYS A 843 7.75 -18.38 8.18
C LYS A 843 8.33 -18.75 9.52
N ASP A 844 9.11 -17.85 10.08
CA ASP A 844 9.51 -17.90 11.48
C ASP A 844 8.29 -17.64 12.36
N TYR A 845 8.22 -18.32 13.51
CA TYR A 845 7.12 -18.12 14.45
C TYR A 845 7.11 -16.68 14.98
N ASN A 846 5.97 -16.08 14.97
CA ASN A 846 5.63 -14.94 15.80
C ASN A 846 4.18 -15.10 16.31
N ASN A 847 3.88 -14.51 17.47
CA ASN A 847 2.55 -14.64 18.08
C ASN A 847 1.59 -13.56 17.60
N THR A 848 1.51 -13.35 16.29
CA THR A 848 0.68 -12.30 15.72
C THR A 848 -0.25 -12.79 14.63
N ILE A 849 -1.42 -12.16 14.63
CA ILE A 849 -2.35 -12.08 13.54
C ILE A 849 -2.83 -10.63 13.50
N THR A 850 -3.01 -10.04 12.32
CA THR A 850 -3.50 -8.67 12.19
C THR A 850 -4.75 -8.45 13.05
N GLY A 851 -4.74 -7.42 13.87
CA GLY A 851 -5.83 -7.05 14.76
C GLY A 851 -5.91 -7.78 16.10
N GLU A 852 -5.03 -8.73 16.42
CA GLU A 852 -4.99 -9.41 17.74
C GLU A 852 -4.09 -8.72 18.77
N SER A 853 -2.96 -8.12 18.34
CA SER A 853 -2.04 -7.42 19.23
C SER A 853 -1.69 -6.05 18.65
N PHE A 854 -1.86 -5.01 19.46
CA PHE A 854 -1.67 -3.63 19.07
C PHE A 854 -0.52 -2.93 19.80
N GLU A 855 0.13 -3.61 20.75
CA GLU A 855 1.14 -2.98 21.59
C GLU A 855 2.53 -2.94 20.95
N ASN A 856 2.85 -3.93 20.13
CA ASN A 856 4.12 -3.99 19.40
C ASN A 856 3.90 -4.81 18.15
N LEU A 857 3.59 -4.13 17.06
CA LEU A 857 3.25 -4.78 15.81
C LEU A 857 4.45 -5.54 15.24
N ILE A 858 4.23 -6.80 14.89
CA ILE A 858 5.23 -7.68 14.30
C ILE A 858 4.69 -8.19 12.97
N TYR A 859 5.46 -8.01 11.92
CA TYR A 859 5.16 -8.40 10.55
C TYR A 859 6.24 -9.34 10.01
N PRO A 860 5.90 -10.25 9.10
CA PRO A 860 4.57 -10.66 8.68
C PRO A 860 3.87 -11.55 9.71
N GLU A 861 2.54 -11.66 9.65
CA GLU A 861 1.76 -12.49 10.57
C GLU A 861 2.00 -13.97 10.36
N PHE A 862 2.02 -14.73 11.45
CA PHE A 862 2.24 -16.18 11.46
C PHE A 862 0.92 -16.96 11.50
N LYS A 863 0.00 -16.55 12.38
CA LYS A 863 -1.26 -17.23 12.63
C LYS A 863 -2.28 -16.98 11.50
N GLY A 864 -3.14 -17.95 11.24
CA GLY A 864 -4.19 -17.86 10.25
C GLY A 864 -4.33 -19.09 9.36
N TYR A 865 -5.09 -18.97 8.26
CA TYR A 865 -5.32 -20.06 7.30
C TYR A 865 -4.26 -20.07 6.20
N HIS A 866 -3.84 -21.30 5.82
CA HIS A 866 -3.01 -21.59 4.66
C HIS A 866 -3.79 -22.54 3.74
N ALA A 867 -4.05 -22.11 2.52
CA ALA A 867 -4.97 -22.78 1.62
C ALA A 867 -4.31 -23.87 0.76
N ASN A 868 -5.11 -24.86 0.37
CA ASN A 868 -4.76 -25.90 -0.58
C ASN A 868 -3.48 -26.64 -0.21
N LEU A 869 -3.43 -27.09 1.03
CA LEU A 869 -2.27 -27.73 1.63
C LEU A 869 -1.92 -29.06 0.94
N TYR A 870 -0.68 -29.24 0.61
CA TYR A 870 -0.05 -30.52 0.29
C TYR A 870 0.61 -31.11 1.53
N TRP A 871 1.47 -30.34 2.18
CA TRP A 871 2.08 -30.68 3.45
C TRP A 871 2.45 -29.43 4.22
N ALA A 872 2.52 -29.54 5.55
CA ALA A 872 3.05 -28.51 6.46
C ALA A 872 3.90 -29.17 7.53
N THR A 873 5.09 -28.60 7.75
CA THR A 873 5.97 -28.95 8.87
C THR A 873 5.90 -27.81 9.89
N LEU A 874 5.46 -28.13 11.11
CA LEU A 874 5.67 -27.25 12.25
C LEU A 874 7.06 -27.53 12.79
N GLU A 875 7.88 -26.46 12.81
CA GLU A 875 9.27 -26.52 13.24
C GLU A 875 9.38 -26.18 14.71
N GLY A 876 10.25 -26.87 15.43
CA GLY A 876 10.54 -26.62 16.82
C GLY A 876 11.97 -26.99 17.17
N GLU A 877 12.50 -26.39 18.24
CA GLU A 877 13.89 -26.60 18.67
C GLU A 877 14.23 -28.08 18.98
N LYS A 878 13.28 -28.80 19.55
CA LYS A 878 13.47 -30.21 19.96
C LYS A 878 12.79 -31.20 19.05
N THR A 879 11.65 -30.83 18.51
CA THR A 879 10.78 -31.72 17.75
C THR A 879 10.07 -30.95 16.66
N SER A 880 10.16 -31.43 15.44
CA SER A 880 9.35 -30.99 14.32
C SER A 880 8.45 -32.11 13.85
N PHE A 881 7.26 -31.81 13.40
CA PHE A 881 6.38 -32.80 12.79
C PHE A 881 5.75 -32.28 11.49
N THR A 882 5.45 -33.19 10.58
CA THR A 882 4.86 -32.86 9.29
C THR A 882 3.48 -33.48 9.14
N VAL A 883 2.54 -32.66 8.71
CA VAL A 883 1.18 -33.08 8.32
C VAL A 883 1.10 -33.10 6.79
N TYR A 884 0.57 -34.18 6.23
CA TYR A 884 0.31 -34.34 4.80
C TYR A 884 -1.18 -34.40 4.54
N SER A 885 -1.66 -33.63 3.57
CA SER A 885 -3.03 -33.78 3.09
C SER A 885 -3.09 -34.92 2.05
N ARG A 886 -4.18 -35.69 2.04
CA ARG A 886 -4.50 -36.64 0.97
C ARG A 886 -5.67 -36.17 0.11
N ASN A 887 -6.29 -35.06 0.51
CA ASN A 887 -7.43 -34.46 -0.16
C ASN A 887 -7.07 -33.07 -0.69
N ASP A 888 -7.69 -32.72 -1.81
CA ASP A 888 -7.61 -31.38 -2.36
C ASP A 888 -8.47 -30.41 -1.55
N GLY A 889 -8.10 -29.11 -1.59
CA GLY A 889 -8.87 -28.04 -0.96
C GLY A 889 -8.79 -27.97 0.57
N ILE A 890 -7.84 -28.67 1.19
CA ILE A 890 -7.64 -28.61 2.64
C ILE A 890 -6.99 -27.30 3.03
N PHE A 891 -7.53 -26.67 4.07
CA PHE A 891 -6.95 -25.50 4.73
C PHE A 891 -6.28 -25.93 6.02
N PHE A 892 -5.05 -25.50 6.20
CA PHE A 892 -4.32 -25.63 7.46
C PHE A 892 -4.42 -24.33 8.23
N ARG A 893 -4.76 -24.38 9.51
CA ARG A 893 -4.88 -23.19 10.34
C ARG A 893 -4.02 -23.32 11.57
N VAL A 894 -3.21 -22.31 11.83
CA VAL A 894 -2.53 -22.06 13.11
C VAL A 894 -3.27 -20.93 13.83
N PHE A 895 -3.56 -21.06 15.13
CA PHE A 895 -4.29 -20.07 15.92
C PHE A 895 -3.94 -20.14 17.39
#